data_2234a67186d50ef2859d955d8082749b
#
_entry.id   2234a67186d50ef2859d955d8082749b
#
_cell.length_a   1.000
_cell.length_b   1.000
_cell.length_c   1.000
_cell.angle_alpha   90.00
_cell.angle_beta   90.00
_cell.angle_gamma   90.00
#
_symmetry.space_group_name_H-M   'P 1'
#
loop_
_entity.id
_entity.type
_entity.pdbx_description
1 polymer ?
#
loop_
_entity_poly.entity_id
_entity_poly.type
_entity_poly.pdbx_seq_one_letter_code
_entity_poly.pdbx_strand_id
1 'polypeptide(L)'
;MHRFDFLNRANAEYVDHLYELYLRDPRSLDETWQAYFAGFEDAGTREAGSGLSTTAPMTIGVQNLIHSYRELGHFVASLDPLGHDRPSHPLLDLRQFGMSEAELDLNVGKADFYGPTDGTLRDLLAKLQATYCRTIGVEYMTIADKAQREWLAQRMEPILNKPAFSTEESRALLFQLIAAEEFEHFLIRVWGGSSKKTFSLEGAESIIPLLNSVVDDGAGMGIEEICMGMAHRGRLSVLAHVLNKPYEVIFSEFEESILPDPSTGGGDGDVKYHLGYANDRPAKKRSIHISLSPNPSHLELVNPVVEGIVRAKQNYRNDKEQNRIVPLLVHGDAAFTGQGIVFETLNLSELRGWRTGGTIHLIINNQIGFTTPPEQGRFTPYPTDVAKMIQAPIFHVNGDDPEACVHAARLATAFREQFKCDVMLDVWCYRRRGHNEQDIAPFTQPVMYAQIEKHPTTTDIYARKLVAEGKITQAGVDEMRKVARERMAKARELAREKRPRQRTAALNPLWKDFLVTPAEWNPKTAVSRNVLNEVAEGATRVPPDFTPHPKLAKILTERQAAVKTGRGIDWGNGEMLALGSLLLEGTPVRLVGQDVQRGTFSHRHAVLNDFNTGRQYVPLANLKKDQPPIAILNSMLSEEAVLGFEYGFSSADPRNLVMWEAQFGDFVNGAQAIIDQFIAAAESKWRLMNGLVMLLPHGYEGQGPEHSYAYLDRFLALCAADNMQVCQPSTPAQYFHLLRRQIRRTFRKPLILMMPKYLLRLSDSFSRIEDFTDNSLSLVLDDPTIPDRDSVKRVLFCSGKVYYTLAAKREKENVKGVAIVRVEQLYPFPKKEIQGILARYRQAREIAWVQDEPRNRGAWHFMEDHLRGLLPDPAVLTYFGRDAAASPATGLNNTHKNEEELLVGHALELPHKETREAIDAQSKIVMEKSAPEKIAEKNGQEIKLAPKEVKEPAEKAGAVAVQGQNRAKD
;
A
#
# COMPACT_ATOMS: atom_id res chain seq x y z
N MET A 1 15.58 46.74 -9.59
CA MET A 1 16.11 45.41 -9.26
C MET A 1 16.06 45.34 -7.73
N HIS A 2 15.30 44.44 -7.15
CA HIS A 2 15.22 44.31 -5.71
C HIS A 2 16.55 43.76 -5.16
N ARG A 3 17.06 44.38 -4.10
CA ARG A 3 18.35 44.08 -3.46
C ARG A 3 18.50 42.63 -2.96
N PHE A 4 17.39 41.82 -3.01
CA PHE A 4 17.32 40.47 -2.47
C PHE A 4 16.93 39.39 -3.51
N ASP A 5 17.13 39.64 -4.80
CA ASP A 5 16.82 38.71 -5.89
C ASP A 5 17.56 37.34 -5.81
N PHE A 6 18.52 37.21 -4.89
CA PHE A 6 19.25 35.97 -4.61
C PHE A 6 18.60 35.11 -3.52
N LEU A 7 17.60 35.64 -2.81
CA LEU A 7 16.85 34.88 -1.83
C LEU A 7 15.66 34.18 -2.51
N ASN A 8 15.47 32.93 -2.16
CA ASN A 8 14.39 32.09 -2.71
C ASN A 8 13.05 32.87 -2.71
N ARG A 9 12.39 32.98 -3.85
CA ARG A 9 11.17 33.79 -4.01
C ARG A 9 10.09 33.56 -2.96
N ALA A 10 10.04 32.36 -2.37
CA ALA A 10 9.08 32.04 -1.30
C ALA A 10 9.31 32.82 0.01
N ASN A 11 10.54 33.36 0.23
CA ASN A 11 10.92 34.08 1.45
C ASN A 11 11.32 35.54 1.20
N ALA A 12 11.35 36.00 -0.08
CA ALA A 12 11.84 37.34 -0.43
C ALA A 12 11.02 38.44 0.26
N GLU A 13 9.68 38.35 0.20
CA GLU A 13 8.78 39.30 0.86
C GLU A 13 8.95 39.31 2.38
N TYR A 14 9.23 38.16 2.98
CA TYR A 14 9.46 38.06 4.42
C TYR A 14 10.80 38.69 4.82
N VAL A 15 11.86 38.47 4.05
CA VAL A 15 13.17 39.07 4.31
C VAL A 15 13.16 40.55 4.02
N ASP A 16 12.48 41.04 2.97
CA ASP A 16 12.26 42.46 2.71
C ASP A 16 11.51 43.12 3.88
N HIS A 17 10.49 42.49 4.42
CA HIS A 17 9.78 42.99 5.60
C HIS A 17 10.67 43.04 6.85
N LEU A 18 11.48 42.02 7.10
CA LEU A 18 12.44 42.04 8.21
C LEU A 18 13.50 43.12 8.03
N TYR A 19 13.96 43.37 6.80
CA TYR A 19 14.89 44.46 6.51
C TYR A 19 14.26 45.84 6.73
N GLU A 20 13.01 46.05 6.37
CA GLU A 20 12.27 47.27 6.68
C GLU A 20 12.15 47.48 8.21
N LEU A 21 11.90 46.45 9.00
CA LEU A 21 11.90 46.49 10.46
C LEU A 21 13.27 46.81 11.00
N TYR A 22 14.33 46.21 10.48
CA TYR A 22 15.72 46.51 10.85
C TYR A 22 16.08 47.99 10.57
N LEU A 23 15.69 48.55 9.45
CA LEU A 23 15.94 49.96 9.10
C LEU A 23 15.16 50.94 10.03
N ARG A 24 14.01 50.50 10.58
CA ARG A 24 13.22 51.31 11.56
C ARG A 24 13.76 51.22 12.96
N ASP A 25 14.02 50.02 13.43
CA ASP A 25 14.65 49.77 14.73
C ASP A 25 15.38 48.40 14.68
N PRO A 26 16.70 48.38 14.59
CA PRO A 26 17.48 47.15 14.57
C PRO A 26 17.20 46.20 15.76
N ARG A 27 16.87 46.78 16.92
CA ARG A 27 16.62 45.98 18.14
C ARG A 27 15.26 45.30 18.16
N SER A 28 14.41 45.57 17.16
CA SER A 28 13.13 44.86 17.01
C SER A 28 13.29 43.43 16.48
N LEU A 29 14.46 43.05 16.02
CA LEU A 29 14.80 41.73 15.46
C LEU A 29 15.71 40.95 16.42
N ASP A 30 15.73 39.63 16.28
CA ASP A 30 16.69 38.80 17.01
C ASP A 30 18.16 39.08 16.58
N GLU A 31 19.10 38.68 17.42
CA GLU A 31 20.54 38.96 17.23
C GLU A 31 21.10 38.40 15.91
N THR A 32 20.53 37.31 15.41
CA THR A 32 20.93 36.67 14.14
C THR A 32 20.58 37.53 12.94
N TRP A 33 19.38 38.09 12.92
CA TRP A 33 18.94 39.00 11.87
C TRP A 33 19.60 40.35 11.94
N GLN A 34 19.87 40.88 13.15
CA GLN A 34 20.65 42.07 13.34
C GLN A 34 22.05 41.95 12.78
N ALA A 35 22.76 40.84 13.09
CA ALA A 35 24.10 40.57 12.56
C ALA A 35 24.09 40.38 11.03
N TYR A 36 23.06 39.73 10.50
CA TYR A 36 22.89 39.54 9.07
C TYR A 36 22.75 40.86 8.32
N PHE A 37 21.82 41.74 8.77
CA PHE A 37 21.59 43.02 8.10
C PHE A 37 22.70 44.06 8.36
N ALA A 38 23.34 44.03 9.53
CA ALA A 38 24.52 44.85 9.81
C ALA A 38 25.67 44.48 8.88
N GLY A 39 25.93 43.20 8.65
CA GLY A 39 26.91 42.71 7.68
C GLY A 39 26.56 43.11 6.25
N PHE A 40 25.30 43.15 5.93
CA PHE A 40 24.77 43.58 4.63
C PHE A 40 24.97 45.08 4.36
N GLU A 41 24.74 45.95 5.37
CA GLU A 41 24.96 47.39 5.27
C GLU A 41 26.47 47.76 5.25
N ASP A 42 27.29 47.03 6.04
CA ASP A 42 28.75 47.20 6.04
C ASP A 42 29.37 46.85 4.67
N ALA A 43 28.79 45.86 3.95
CA ALA A 43 29.13 45.53 2.58
C ALA A 43 28.71 46.63 1.57
N GLY A 44 27.58 47.32 1.81
CA GLY A 44 27.08 48.41 0.97
C GLY A 44 27.79 49.75 1.16
N THR A 45 28.40 50.03 2.31
CA THR A 45 29.13 51.26 2.64
C THR A 45 30.60 51.23 2.23
N ARG A 46 31.14 50.07 1.87
CA ARG A 46 32.56 49.93 1.42
C ARG A 46 32.82 50.27 -0.04
N GLU A 47 31.87 50.80 -0.77
CA GLU A 47 32.03 51.19 -2.19
C GLU A 47 32.76 52.54 -2.42
N ALA A 48 33.25 53.21 -1.41
CA ALA A 48 33.94 54.50 -1.61
C ALA A 48 35.25 54.60 -0.75
N GLY A 49 36.25 53.83 -1.10
CA GLY A 49 37.61 54.10 -0.62
C GLY A 49 38.52 52.92 -0.48
N SER A 50 39.45 52.78 -1.44
CA SER A 50 40.72 52.05 -1.42
C SER A 50 40.68 50.53 -1.54
N GLY A 51 41.09 50.02 -2.70
CA GLY A 51 41.90 48.83 -2.86
C GLY A 51 41.45 47.50 -2.20
N LEU A 52 40.16 47.14 -2.28
CA LEU A 52 39.72 45.78 -1.96
C LEU A 52 39.78 44.90 -3.22
N SER A 53 40.52 43.80 -3.08
CA SER A 53 40.63 42.73 -4.04
C SER A 53 39.31 42.40 -4.71
N THR A 54 39.21 42.45 -6.01
CA THR A 54 38.07 42.02 -6.86
C THR A 54 37.72 40.56 -6.70
N THR A 55 38.36 39.85 -5.79
CA THR A 55 38.21 38.42 -5.54
C THR A 55 37.02 38.02 -4.65
N ALA A 56 36.56 38.84 -3.71
CA ALA A 56 35.48 38.45 -2.78
C ALA A 56 34.10 38.33 -3.43
N PRO A 57 33.62 39.26 -4.27
CA PRO A 57 32.35 39.12 -5.01
C PRO A 57 32.35 37.92 -5.96
N MET A 58 33.49 37.67 -6.63
CA MET A 58 33.67 36.56 -7.54
C MET A 58 33.63 35.21 -6.80
N THR A 59 34.21 35.11 -5.61
CA THR A 59 34.19 33.88 -4.79
C THR A 59 32.75 33.51 -4.41
N ILE A 60 31.95 34.45 -4.00
CA ILE A 60 30.51 34.25 -3.68
C ILE A 60 29.72 33.81 -4.93
N GLY A 61 29.93 34.48 -6.07
CA GLY A 61 29.32 34.14 -7.34
C GLY A 61 29.65 32.69 -7.77
N VAL A 62 30.90 32.26 -7.64
CA VAL A 62 31.35 30.90 -7.94
C VAL A 62 30.71 29.87 -7.01
N GLN A 63 30.61 30.14 -5.70
CA GLN A 63 29.92 29.26 -4.77
C GLN A 63 28.46 29.11 -5.10
N ASN A 64 27.78 30.19 -5.40
CA ASN A 64 26.35 30.17 -5.81
C ASN A 64 26.18 29.44 -7.15
N LEU A 65 27.10 29.59 -8.10
CA LEU A 65 27.08 28.84 -9.36
C LEU A 65 27.16 27.32 -9.12
N ILE A 66 28.11 26.88 -8.27
CA ILE A 66 28.24 25.46 -7.92
C ILE A 66 26.96 24.95 -7.26
N HIS A 67 26.42 25.72 -6.32
CA HIS A 67 25.16 25.38 -5.65
C HIS A 67 24.01 25.23 -6.65
N SER A 68 23.87 26.17 -7.57
CA SER A 68 22.81 26.13 -8.59
C SER A 68 22.95 24.96 -9.57
N TYR A 69 24.18 24.57 -9.94
CA TYR A 69 24.36 23.34 -10.73
C TYR A 69 24.01 22.06 -9.95
N ARG A 70 24.28 22.02 -8.63
CA ARG A 70 23.85 20.91 -7.75
C ARG A 70 22.34 20.83 -7.64
N GLU A 71 21.65 21.98 -7.66
CA GLU A 71 20.19 22.07 -7.51
C GLU A 71 19.46 21.94 -8.84
N LEU A 72 19.94 22.57 -9.92
CA LEU A 72 19.19 22.73 -11.17
C LEU A 72 19.85 22.05 -12.38
N GLY A 73 21.05 21.49 -12.24
CA GLY A 73 21.77 20.85 -13.34
C GLY A 73 21.01 19.75 -14.04
N HIS A 74 20.16 19.02 -13.29
CA HIS A 74 19.31 17.95 -13.82
C HIS A 74 18.30 18.47 -14.88
N PHE A 75 17.87 19.74 -14.83
CA PHE A 75 16.96 20.31 -15.81
C PHE A 75 17.57 20.47 -17.20
N VAL A 76 18.89 20.56 -17.30
CA VAL A 76 19.63 20.68 -18.56
C VAL A 76 20.43 19.43 -18.92
N ALA A 77 20.21 18.34 -18.18
CA ALA A 77 20.81 17.05 -18.47
C ALA A 77 20.18 16.40 -19.72
N SER A 78 21.02 15.72 -20.53
CA SER A 78 20.59 15.00 -21.73
C SER A 78 19.99 13.64 -21.34
N LEU A 79 18.75 13.68 -20.87
CA LEU A 79 18.08 12.50 -20.30
C LEU A 79 17.25 11.73 -21.34
N ASP A 80 16.61 12.43 -22.31
CA ASP A 80 15.70 11.79 -23.25
C ASP A 80 16.46 11.13 -24.42
N PRO A 81 16.40 9.80 -24.58
CA PRO A 81 17.03 9.11 -25.71
C PRO A 81 16.46 9.52 -27.07
N LEU A 82 15.22 10.04 -27.14
CA LEU A 82 14.59 10.52 -28.36
C LEU A 82 15.01 11.94 -28.77
N GLY A 83 15.87 12.61 -27.96
CA GLY A 83 16.54 13.85 -28.36
C GLY A 83 15.69 15.10 -28.16
N HIS A 84 14.79 15.13 -27.21
CA HIS A 84 14.15 16.36 -26.76
C HIS A 84 15.12 17.13 -25.87
N ASP A 85 16.04 17.87 -26.52
CA ASP A 85 17.01 18.68 -25.78
C ASP A 85 16.28 19.73 -24.96
N ARG A 86 16.62 19.78 -23.66
CA ARG A 86 16.14 20.82 -22.77
C ARG A 86 16.94 22.11 -23.00
N PRO A 87 16.27 23.25 -23.15
CA PRO A 87 16.98 24.53 -23.27
C PRO A 87 17.79 24.80 -22.01
N SER A 88 18.81 25.67 -22.11
CA SER A 88 19.56 26.14 -20.95
C SER A 88 18.61 26.70 -19.90
N HIS A 89 18.84 26.39 -18.63
CA HIS A 89 18.02 26.92 -17.56
C HIS A 89 18.40 28.38 -17.26
N PRO A 90 17.45 29.35 -17.22
CA PRO A 90 17.79 30.76 -17.04
C PRO A 90 18.57 31.06 -15.76
N LEU A 91 18.30 30.31 -14.67
CA LEU A 91 19.02 30.46 -13.39
C LEU A 91 20.43 29.84 -13.37
N LEU A 92 20.88 29.21 -14.46
CA LEU A 92 22.24 28.75 -14.64
C LEU A 92 23.09 29.70 -15.52
N ASP A 93 22.50 30.81 -15.98
CA ASP A 93 23.22 31.86 -16.71
C ASP A 93 24.23 32.59 -15.80
N LEU A 94 25.46 32.78 -16.26
CA LEU A 94 26.54 33.42 -15.48
C LEU A 94 26.12 34.79 -14.91
N ARG A 95 25.28 35.52 -15.62
CA ARG A 95 24.77 36.84 -15.20
C ARG A 95 24.01 36.81 -13.88
N GLN A 96 23.38 35.67 -13.55
CA GLN A 96 22.68 35.51 -12.26
C GLN A 96 23.64 35.53 -11.07
N PHE A 97 24.92 35.24 -11.33
CA PHE A 97 25.99 35.17 -10.31
C PHE A 97 26.92 36.39 -10.36
N GLY A 98 26.52 37.44 -11.07
CA GLY A 98 27.32 38.63 -11.23
C GLY A 98 28.60 38.42 -12.09
N MET A 99 28.58 37.44 -12.97
CA MET A 99 29.68 37.06 -13.87
C MET A 99 29.24 37.18 -15.33
N SER A 100 30.20 37.29 -16.23
CA SER A 100 29.97 37.34 -17.67
C SER A 100 30.99 36.48 -18.41
N GLU A 101 30.90 36.45 -19.74
CA GLU A 101 31.89 35.74 -20.57
C GLU A 101 33.30 36.31 -20.43
N ALA A 102 33.43 37.60 -20.03
CA ALA A 102 34.75 38.25 -19.82
C ALA A 102 35.55 37.63 -18.64
N GLU A 103 34.85 37.06 -17.63
CA GLU A 103 35.47 36.44 -16.46
C GLU A 103 35.82 34.97 -16.67
N LEU A 104 35.45 34.34 -17.79
CA LEU A 104 35.61 32.90 -18.02
C LEU A 104 37.05 32.41 -17.89
N ASP A 105 38.05 33.24 -18.25
CA ASP A 105 39.46 32.87 -18.20
C ASP A 105 40.16 33.30 -16.90
N LEU A 106 39.40 33.80 -15.93
CA LEU A 106 39.91 34.11 -14.59
C LEU A 106 40.03 32.84 -13.74
N ASN A 107 41.08 32.77 -12.93
CA ASN A 107 41.30 31.68 -12.00
C ASN A 107 40.36 31.81 -10.83
N VAL A 108 39.58 30.74 -10.56
CA VAL A 108 38.55 30.71 -9.52
C VAL A 108 39.03 30.22 -8.13
N GLY A 109 40.30 29.82 -8.04
CA GLY A 109 40.90 29.34 -6.79
C GLY A 109 40.26 28.04 -6.28
N LYS A 110 40.36 27.78 -4.98
CA LYS A 110 39.68 26.66 -4.32
C LYS A 110 38.19 26.99 -4.18
N ALA A 111 37.36 26.37 -5.00
CA ALA A 111 35.91 26.43 -4.90
C ALA A 111 35.41 25.25 -4.04
N ASP A 112 34.17 25.34 -3.52
CA ASP A 112 33.49 24.27 -2.75
C ASP A 112 32.94 23.21 -3.71
N PHE A 113 33.85 22.63 -4.51
CA PHE A 113 33.59 21.54 -5.45
C PHE A 113 34.60 20.43 -5.15
N TYR A 114 34.09 19.19 -4.91
CA TYR A 114 34.95 18.05 -4.52
C TYR A 114 35.77 17.48 -5.68
N GLY A 115 35.47 17.88 -6.91
CA GLY A 115 36.26 17.55 -8.09
C GLY A 115 37.55 18.39 -8.21
N PRO A 116 38.32 18.20 -9.30
CA PRO A 116 39.49 19.02 -9.56
C PRO A 116 39.10 20.51 -9.68
N THR A 117 39.61 21.36 -8.79
CA THR A 117 39.29 22.80 -8.73
C THR A 117 40.35 23.72 -9.37
N ASP A 118 41.50 23.18 -9.75
CA ASP A 118 42.55 23.96 -10.41
C ASP A 118 42.11 24.38 -11.82
N GLY A 119 42.06 25.67 -12.09
CA GLY A 119 41.71 26.18 -13.39
C GLY A 119 40.89 27.46 -13.38
N THR A 120 40.41 27.81 -14.54
CA THR A 120 39.59 28.99 -14.80
C THR A 120 38.12 28.75 -14.51
N LEU A 121 37.34 29.83 -14.51
CA LEU A 121 35.87 29.72 -14.43
C LEU A 121 35.32 28.85 -15.58
N ARG A 122 35.91 28.94 -16.77
CA ARG A 122 35.58 28.07 -17.93
C ARG A 122 35.78 26.59 -17.62
N ASP A 123 36.89 26.24 -16.98
CA ASP A 123 37.20 24.87 -16.60
C ASP A 123 36.22 24.35 -15.53
N LEU A 124 35.92 25.18 -14.53
CA LEU A 124 34.92 24.84 -13.52
C LEU A 124 33.55 24.62 -14.14
N LEU A 125 33.10 25.54 -15.04
CA LEU A 125 31.81 25.41 -15.71
C LEU A 125 31.71 24.12 -16.52
N ALA A 126 32.78 23.77 -17.28
CA ALA A 126 32.85 22.50 -18.00
C ALA A 126 32.78 21.28 -17.08
N LYS A 127 33.39 21.31 -15.89
CA LYS A 127 33.36 20.26 -14.88
C LYS A 127 31.97 20.15 -14.25
N LEU A 128 31.29 21.27 -13.93
CA LEU A 128 29.94 21.29 -13.43
C LEU A 128 28.97 20.68 -14.44
N GLN A 129 29.03 21.09 -15.70
CA GLN A 129 28.25 20.53 -16.80
C GLN A 129 28.55 19.04 -16.99
N ALA A 130 29.81 18.63 -16.94
CA ALA A 130 30.19 17.22 -17.06
C ALA A 130 29.67 16.36 -15.89
N THR A 131 29.51 16.95 -14.71
CA THR A 131 29.00 16.22 -13.51
C THR A 131 27.50 16.13 -13.48
N TYR A 132 26.79 17.25 -13.78
CA TYR A 132 25.36 17.38 -13.50
C TYR A 132 24.46 17.44 -14.73
N CYS A 133 25.02 17.66 -15.94
CA CYS A 133 24.22 17.97 -17.13
C CYS A 133 24.43 16.98 -18.29
N ARG A 134 25.10 15.84 -18.07
CA ARG A 134 25.26 14.83 -19.12
C ARG A 134 24.09 13.85 -19.12
N THR A 135 24.37 12.56 -19.19
CA THR A 135 23.38 11.46 -19.23
C THR A 135 22.85 11.07 -17.86
N ILE A 136 23.30 11.76 -16.79
CA ILE A 136 22.80 11.63 -15.42
C ILE A 136 22.48 13.03 -14.89
N GLY A 137 21.24 13.25 -14.46
CA GLY A 137 20.80 14.36 -13.63
C GLY A 137 20.51 13.85 -12.21
N VAL A 138 20.82 14.63 -11.19
CA VAL A 138 20.61 14.19 -9.80
C VAL A 138 19.90 15.27 -9.01
N GLU A 139 18.79 14.88 -8.35
CA GLU A 139 18.08 15.74 -7.40
C GLU A 139 18.40 15.27 -5.99
N TYR A 140 19.09 16.09 -5.20
CA TYR A 140 19.46 15.78 -3.83
C TYR A 140 19.57 17.01 -2.91
N MET A 141 19.40 18.19 -3.46
CA MET A 141 19.50 19.42 -2.68
C MET A 141 18.26 19.68 -1.80
N THR A 142 17.14 18.96 -2.07
CA THR A 142 15.94 18.97 -1.23
C THR A 142 16.10 18.14 0.06
N ILE A 143 17.15 17.35 0.18
CA ILE A 143 17.44 16.55 1.37
C ILE A 143 17.90 17.48 2.50
N ALA A 144 17.21 17.48 3.65
CA ALA A 144 17.53 18.33 4.79
C ALA A 144 18.87 17.95 5.44
N ASP A 145 19.20 16.65 5.47
CA ASP A 145 20.44 16.16 6.06
C ASP A 145 21.66 16.51 5.20
N LYS A 146 22.49 17.40 5.75
CA LYS A 146 23.73 17.85 5.11
C LYS A 146 24.71 16.70 4.82
N ALA A 147 24.81 15.72 5.73
CA ALA A 147 25.72 14.59 5.56
C ALA A 147 25.36 13.72 4.35
N GLN A 148 24.07 13.54 4.08
CA GLN A 148 23.59 12.84 2.91
C GLN A 148 23.93 13.60 1.60
N ARG A 149 23.72 14.92 1.56
CA ARG A 149 24.07 15.74 0.40
C ARG A 149 25.57 15.73 0.11
N GLU A 150 26.40 15.92 1.14
CA GLU A 150 27.86 15.90 1.00
C GLU A 150 28.36 14.51 0.57
N TRP A 151 27.77 13.44 1.10
CA TRP A 151 28.13 12.08 0.73
C TRP A 151 27.95 11.82 -0.78
N LEU A 152 26.87 12.33 -1.37
CA LEU A 152 26.59 12.24 -2.80
C LEU A 152 27.59 13.10 -3.61
N ALA A 153 27.76 14.37 -3.27
CA ALA A 153 28.67 15.27 -3.95
C ALA A 153 30.11 14.73 -3.96
N GLN A 154 30.61 14.21 -2.82
CA GLN A 154 31.95 13.61 -2.67
C GLN A 154 32.15 12.36 -3.53
N ARG A 155 31.11 11.70 -4.00
CA ARG A 155 31.19 10.51 -4.87
C ARG A 155 31.01 10.82 -6.34
N MET A 156 30.27 11.86 -6.66
CA MET A 156 29.99 12.27 -8.03
C MET A 156 31.04 13.23 -8.59
N GLU A 157 31.36 14.28 -7.86
CA GLU A 157 32.21 15.39 -8.35
C GLU A 157 33.64 14.99 -8.65
N PRO A 158 34.35 14.15 -7.84
CA PRO A 158 35.75 13.78 -8.13
C PRO A 158 35.91 13.03 -9.44
N ILE A 159 34.91 12.30 -9.89
CA ILE A 159 34.91 11.52 -11.12
C ILE A 159 34.04 12.14 -12.22
N LEU A 160 33.57 13.39 -12.00
CA LEU A 160 32.64 14.09 -12.90
C LEU A 160 31.41 13.23 -13.26
N ASN A 161 30.92 12.48 -12.28
CA ASN A 161 29.85 11.51 -12.41
C ASN A 161 30.00 10.54 -13.60
N LYS A 162 31.22 10.18 -13.94
CA LYS A 162 31.62 9.31 -15.06
C LYS A 162 32.68 8.28 -14.61
N PRO A 163 32.26 7.12 -14.09
CA PRO A 163 33.16 6.06 -13.71
C PRO A 163 33.85 5.45 -14.95
N ALA A 164 35.03 4.89 -14.74
CA ALA A 164 35.70 4.08 -15.74
C ALA A 164 35.21 2.64 -15.67
N PHE A 165 34.93 2.04 -16.84
CA PHE A 165 34.62 0.61 -16.99
C PHE A 165 35.79 -0.10 -17.67
N SER A 166 36.24 -1.22 -17.12
CA SER A 166 37.20 -2.09 -17.79
C SER A 166 36.65 -2.67 -19.09
N THR A 167 37.52 -3.17 -19.96
CA THR A 167 37.08 -3.82 -21.21
C THR A 167 36.20 -5.03 -20.93
N GLU A 168 36.51 -5.80 -19.89
CA GLU A 168 35.72 -6.97 -19.46
C GLU A 168 34.34 -6.57 -18.96
N GLU A 169 34.26 -5.55 -18.11
CA GLU A 169 32.98 -5.02 -17.63
C GLU A 169 32.13 -4.51 -18.80
N SER A 170 32.71 -3.72 -19.71
CA SER A 170 32.01 -3.20 -20.89
C SER A 170 31.51 -4.30 -21.81
N ARG A 171 32.27 -5.37 -22.03
CA ARG A 171 31.85 -6.54 -22.81
C ARG A 171 30.75 -7.34 -22.12
N ALA A 172 30.87 -7.54 -20.80
CA ALA A 172 29.84 -8.22 -20.02
C ALA A 172 28.51 -7.46 -20.05
N LEU A 173 28.56 -6.12 -19.95
CA LEU A 173 27.39 -5.25 -20.05
C LEU A 173 26.76 -5.34 -21.45
N LEU A 174 27.56 -5.27 -22.52
CA LEU A 174 27.06 -5.46 -23.89
C LEU A 174 26.37 -6.82 -24.07
N PHE A 175 26.93 -7.89 -23.50
CA PHE A 175 26.32 -9.22 -23.60
C PHE A 175 24.98 -9.29 -22.88
N GLN A 176 24.79 -8.59 -21.76
CA GLN A 176 23.50 -8.51 -21.06
C GLN A 176 22.45 -7.78 -21.90
N LEU A 177 22.82 -6.68 -22.56
CA LEU A 177 21.94 -5.96 -23.48
C LEU A 177 21.52 -6.85 -24.67
N ILE A 178 22.50 -7.51 -25.31
CA ILE A 178 22.26 -8.44 -26.42
C ILE A 178 21.34 -9.59 -25.99
N ALA A 179 21.56 -10.16 -24.81
CA ALA A 179 20.74 -11.27 -24.33
C ALA A 179 19.29 -10.83 -24.08
N ALA A 180 19.06 -9.63 -23.52
CA ALA A 180 17.74 -9.07 -23.30
C ALA A 180 17.04 -8.75 -24.63
N GLU A 181 17.70 -8.07 -25.57
CA GLU A 181 17.16 -7.71 -26.86
C GLU A 181 16.80 -8.96 -27.70
N GLU A 182 17.71 -9.94 -27.80
CA GLU A 182 17.47 -11.17 -28.56
C GLU A 182 16.35 -12.03 -27.93
N PHE A 183 16.18 -11.97 -26.60
CA PHE A 183 15.08 -12.63 -25.90
C PHE A 183 13.72 -12.01 -26.28
N GLU A 184 13.60 -10.69 -26.25
CA GLU A 184 12.38 -9.98 -26.69
C GLU A 184 12.08 -10.29 -28.17
N HIS A 185 13.08 -10.24 -29.05
CA HIS A 185 12.93 -10.60 -30.46
C HIS A 185 12.52 -12.06 -30.64
N PHE A 186 13.04 -12.97 -29.82
CA PHE A 186 12.67 -14.39 -29.87
C PHE A 186 11.21 -14.60 -29.49
N LEU A 187 10.75 -13.96 -28.38
CA LEU A 187 9.36 -14.06 -27.94
C LEU A 187 8.38 -13.56 -29.00
N ILE A 188 8.66 -12.40 -29.58
CA ILE A 188 7.82 -11.81 -30.64
C ILE A 188 7.80 -12.68 -31.90
N ARG A 189 8.96 -13.13 -32.34
CA ARG A 189 9.05 -13.98 -33.54
C ARG A 189 8.30 -15.30 -33.40
N VAL A 190 8.31 -15.89 -32.23
CA VAL A 190 7.72 -17.20 -31.97
C VAL A 190 6.25 -17.12 -31.61
N TRP A 191 5.85 -16.12 -30.81
CA TRP A 191 4.51 -16.02 -30.23
C TRP A 191 3.77 -14.69 -30.51
N GLY A 192 4.40 -13.73 -31.17
CA GLY A 192 3.83 -12.38 -31.40
C GLY A 192 2.57 -12.35 -32.26
N GLY A 193 2.33 -13.38 -33.10
CA GLY A 193 1.08 -13.53 -33.84
C GLY A 193 -0.07 -14.17 -33.05
N SER A 194 0.17 -14.57 -31.81
CA SER A 194 -0.82 -15.18 -30.93
C SER A 194 -1.39 -14.13 -29.94
N SER A 195 -2.50 -14.45 -29.27
CA SER A 195 -3.08 -13.60 -28.19
C SER A 195 -2.20 -13.55 -26.91
N LYS A 196 -0.99 -14.10 -26.97
CA LYS A 196 -0.09 -14.26 -25.80
C LYS A 196 0.72 -12.99 -25.57
N LYS A 197 0.34 -12.21 -24.56
CA LYS A 197 1.00 -10.94 -24.22
C LYS A 197 2.37 -11.15 -23.61
N THR A 198 3.36 -10.33 -24.01
CA THR A 198 4.74 -10.31 -23.49
C THR A 198 5.08 -9.02 -22.74
N PHE A 199 4.47 -7.90 -23.08
CA PHE A 199 4.80 -6.56 -22.54
C PHE A 199 6.30 -6.26 -22.67
N SER A 200 6.77 -6.20 -23.90
CA SER A 200 8.19 -6.09 -24.26
C SER A 200 8.96 -5.00 -23.53
N LEU A 201 10.22 -5.30 -23.18
CA LEU A 201 11.19 -4.37 -22.62
C LEU A 201 11.91 -3.52 -23.67
N GLU A 202 11.74 -3.80 -24.97
CA GLU A 202 12.46 -3.12 -26.04
C GLU A 202 12.39 -1.58 -25.93
N GLY A 203 13.55 -0.94 -25.95
CA GLY A 203 13.76 0.49 -25.70
C GLY A 203 14.11 0.83 -24.25
N ALA A 204 14.21 -0.19 -23.37
CA ALA A 204 14.59 -0.05 -21.97
C ALA A 204 15.56 -1.16 -21.51
N GLU A 205 16.36 -1.72 -22.43
CA GLU A 205 17.24 -2.87 -22.18
C GLU A 205 18.27 -2.63 -21.08
N SER A 206 18.68 -1.38 -20.87
CA SER A 206 19.62 -0.97 -19.80
C SER A 206 19.11 -1.25 -18.37
N ILE A 207 17.81 -1.52 -18.20
CA ILE A 207 17.23 -1.97 -16.93
C ILE A 207 17.83 -3.32 -16.48
N ILE A 208 18.18 -4.21 -17.40
CA ILE A 208 18.74 -5.52 -17.07
C ILE A 208 20.13 -5.41 -16.44
N PRO A 209 21.14 -4.75 -17.04
CA PRO A 209 22.42 -4.55 -16.38
C PRO A 209 22.34 -3.67 -15.15
N LEU A 210 21.43 -2.68 -15.09
CA LEU A 210 21.18 -1.88 -13.91
C LEU A 210 20.74 -2.76 -12.73
N LEU A 211 19.70 -3.59 -12.89
CA LEU A 211 19.22 -4.50 -11.86
C LEU A 211 20.28 -5.53 -11.45
N ASN A 212 21.03 -6.07 -12.41
CA ASN A 212 22.12 -6.96 -12.10
C ASN A 212 23.21 -6.28 -11.26
N SER A 213 23.49 -5.00 -11.51
CA SER A 213 24.42 -4.22 -10.68
C SER A 213 23.87 -4.04 -9.24
N VAL A 214 22.59 -3.71 -9.07
CA VAL A 214 21.98 -3.65 -7.72
C VAL A 214 22.17 -4.97 -6.96
N VAL A 215 21.94 -6.09 -7.64
CA VAL A 215 22.07 -7.42 -7.04
C VAL A 215 23.54 -7.75 -6.71
N ASP A 216 24.46 -7.57 -7.67
CA ASP A 216 25.85 -7.97 -7.53
C ASP A 216 26.61 -7.05 -6.57
N ASP A 217 26.38 -5.73 -6.63
CA ASP A 217 27.00 -4.75 -5.74
C ASP A 217 26.39 -4.84 -4.34
N GLY A 218 25.08 -5.03 -4.23
CA GLY A 218 24.40 -5.28 -2.97
C GLY A 218 24.92 -6.52 -2.25
N ALA A 219 25.09 -7.64 -2.95
CA ALA A 219 25.71 -8.83 -2.39
C ALA A 219 27.14 -8.56 -1.90
N GLY A 220 27.89 -7.72 -2.62
CA GLY A 220 29.23 -7.25 -2.21
C GLY A 220 29.22 -6.43 -0.92
N MET A 221 28.15 -5.69 -0.65
CA MET A 221 27.95 -4.88 0.55
C MET A 221 27.36 -5.66 1.73
N GLY A 222 26.92 -6.91 1.52
CA GLY A 222 26.38 -7.75 2.60
C GLY A 222 24.91 -8.08 2.51
N ILE A 223 24.21 -7.61 1.47
CA ILE A 223 22.81 -8.00 1.22
C ILE A 223 22.76 -9.51 0.93
N GLU A 224 21.87 -10.20 1.63
CA GLU A 224 21.67 -11.65 1.50
C GLU A 224 20.42 -11.98 0.69
N GLU A 225 19.44 -11.07 0.71
CA GLU A 225 18.17 -11.27 0.03
C GLU A 225 17.60 -9.98 -0.52
N ILE A 226 17.10 -10.02 -1.77
CA ILE A 226 16.34 -8.93 -2.39
C ILE A 226 14.93 -9.43 -2.68
N CYS A 227 13.93 -8.75 -2.13
CA CYS A 227 12.53 -8.96 -2.43
C CYS A 227 12.06 -7.90 -3.43
N MET A 228 11.61 -8.37 -4.60
CA MET A 228 11.19 -7.48 -5.70
C MET A 228 9.68 -7.43 -5.86
N GLY A 229 9.18 -6.22 -6.17
CA GLY A 229 7.87 -5.99 -6.76
C GLY A 229 8.03 -5.28 -8.10
N MET A 230 7.25 -5.63 -9.11
CA MET A 230 7.30 -4.93 -10.40
C MET A 230 6.02 -5.09 -11.21
N ALA A 231 5.75 -4.09 -12.05
CA ALA A 231 4.72 -4.16 -13.08
C ALA A 231 5.06 -5.20 -14.16
N HIS A 232 4.15 -5.38 -15.11
CA HIS A 232 4.26 -6.40 -16.14
C HIS A 232 5.30 -6.08 -17.24
N ARG A 233 5.63 -4.79 -17.51
CA ARG A 233 6.58 -4.41 -18.57
C ARG A 233 7.99 -4.87 -18.24
N GLY A 234 8.57 -5.65 -19.17
CA GLY A 234 9.91 -6.22 -19.00
C GLY A 234 10.01 -7.34 -17.97
N ARG A 235 8.90 -7.75 -17.34
CA ARG A 235 8.91 -8.75 -16.27
C ARG A 235 9.48 -10.10 -16.73
N LEU A 236 9.19 -10.52 -17.97
CA LEU A 236 9.73 -11.77 -18.52
C LEU A 236 11.24 -11.69 -18.70
N SER A 237 11.76 -10.56 -19.19
CA SER A 237 13.20 -10.30 -19.29
C SER A 237 13.87 -10.26 -17.91
N VAL A 238 13.26 -9.64 -16.90
CA VAL A 238 13.76 -9.64 -15.52
C VAL A 238 13.76 -11.06 -14.93
N LEU A 239 12.70 -11.84 -15.14
CA LEU A 239 12.67 -13.25 -14.72
C LEU A 239 13.83 -14.05 -15.33
N ALA A 240 14.08 -13.87 -16.64
CA ALA A 240 15.12 -14.61 -17.36
C ALA A 240 16.55 -14.17 -16.98
N HIS A 241 16.80 -12.85 -16.94
CA HIS A 241 18.17 -12.30 -16.91
C HIS A 241 18.62 -11.76 -15.55
N VAL A 242 17.66 -11.52 -14.62
CA VAL A 242 17.98 -11.06 -13.26
C VAL A 242 17.76 -12.19 -12.25
N LEU A 243 16.59 -12.88 -12.33
CA LEU A 243 16.30 -14.01 -11.43
C LEU A 243 16.83 -15.35 -11.96
N ASN A 244 17.40 -15.40 -13.15
CA ASN A 244 17.92 -16.62 -13.80
C ASN A 244 16.84 -17.73 -13.91
N LYS A 245 15.59 -17.37 -14.17
CA LYS A 245 14.55 -18.35 -14.50
C LYS A 245 14.90 -19.01 -15.83
N PRO A 246 15.01 -20.36 -15.89
CA PRO A 246 15.41 -21.04 -17.13
C PRO A 246 14.47 -20.72 -18.30
N TYR A 247 15.02 -20.47 -19.48
CA TYR A 247 14.24 -20.17 -20.67
C TYR A 247 13.25 -21.28 -21.02
N GLU A 248 13.64 -22.56 -20.85
CA GLU A 248 12.75 -23.70 -21.10
C GLU A 248 11.51 -23.69 -20.19
N VAL A 249 11.61 -23.15 -18.96
CA VAL A 249 10.45 -22.98 -18.08
C VAL A 249 9.54 -21.86 -18.60
N ILE A 250 10.11 -20.70 -18.95
CA ILE A 250 9.37 -19.58 -19.52
C ILE A 250 8.66 -20.00 -20.81
N PHE A 251 9.36 -20.70 -21.70
CA PHE A 251 8.81 -21.13 -22.99
C PHE A 251 7.70 -22.18 -22.82
N SER A 252 7.81 -23.07 -21.82
CA SER A 252 6.73 -24.02 -21.49
C SER A 252 5.46 -23.33 -21.02
N GLU A 253 5.59 -22.20 -20.29
CA GLU A 253 4.44 -21.37 -19.88
C GLU A 253 3.76 -20.75 -21.12
N PHE A 254 4.52 -20.39 -22.15
CA PHE A 254 3.95 -19.92 -23.42
C PHE A 254 3.26 -21.03 -24.22
N GLU A 255 3.81 -22.22 -24.21
CA GLU A 255 3.25 -23.37 -24.92
C GLU A 255 2.17 -24.13 -24.13
N GLU A 256 1.84 -23.65 -22.89
CA GLU A 256 0.87 -24.26 -21.97
C GLU A 256 1.17 -25.76 -21.70
N SER A 257 2.45 -26.11 -21.83
CA SER A 257 2.95 -27.47 -21.65
C SER A 257 3.50 -27.76 -20.25
N ILE A 258 3.46 -26.76 -19.36
CA ILE A 258 3.91 -26.89 -17.97
C ILE A 258 2.97 -27.82 -17.18
N LEU A 259 3.55 -28.76 -16.44
CA LEU A 259 2.79 -29.65 -15.60
C LEU A 259 2.48 -28.95 -14.27
N PRO A 260 1.21 -29.00 -13.77
CA PRO A 260 0.87 -28.48 -12.46
C PRO A 260 1.64 -29.19 -11.36
N ASP A 261 1.91 -28.47 -10.27
CA ASP A 261 2.53 -29.06 -9.07
C ASP A 261 1.49 -29.91 -8.33
N PRO A 262 1.67 -31.24 -8.20
CA PRO A 262 0.71 -32.11 -7.55
C PRO A 262 0.58 -31.84 -6.03
N SER A 263 1.53 -31.14 -5.41
CA SER A 263 1.50 -30.82 -3.98
C SER A 263 0.58 -29.64 -3.64
N THR A 264 0.11 -28.87 -4.64
CA THR A 264 -0.64 -27.63 -4.42
C THR A 264 -2.15 -27.75 -4.58
N GLY A 265 -2.69 -28.93 -4.83
CA GLY A 265 -4.13 -29.23 -4.88
C GLY A 265 -4.90 -28.36 -5.83
N GLY A 266 -4.95 -28.23 -6.99
CA GLY A 266 -5.77 -27.44 -7.93
C GLY A 266 -6.02 -25.98 -7.53
N GLY A 267 -6.13 -25.06 -8.47
CA GLY A 267 -6.51 -23.65 -8.32
C GLY A 267 -6.54 -23.05 -9.71
N ASP A 268 -7.07 -21.81 -9.83
CA ASP A 268 -7.34 -21.20 -11.11
C ASP A 268 -6.06 -20.79 -11.85
N GLY A 269 -4.96 -20.52 -11.11
CA GLY A 269 -3.72 -20.00 -11.66
C GLY A 269 -3.84 -18.55 -12.11
N ASP A 270 -2.77 -18.02 -12.73
CA ASP A 270 -2.74 -16.66 -13.27
C ASP A 270 -1.91 -16.62 -14.56
N VAL A 271 -2.00 -15.52 -15.28
CA VAL A 271 -1.21 -15.29 -16.50
C VAL A 271 0.28 -15.23 -16.18
N LYS A 272 1.12 -15.70 -17.11
CA LYS A 272 2.58 -15.86 -16.91
C LYS A 272 3.30 -14.59 -16.44
N TYR A 273 2.87 -13.42 -16.89
CA TYR A 273 3.47 -12.12 -16.51
C TYR A 273 2.98 -11.56 -15.18
N HIS A 274 2.14 -12.29 -14.42
CA HIS A 274 1.80 -12.00 -13.02
C HIS A 274 2.52 -12.94 -12.04
N LEU A 275 3.04 -14.07 -12.52
CA LEU A 275 3.63 -15.09 -11.65
C LEU A 275 4.90 -14.57 -10.97
N GLY A 276 5.05 -14.98 -9.71
CA GLY A 276 6.26 -14.80 -8.94
C GLY A 276 7.32 -15.86 -9.25
N TYR A 277 8.54 -15.60 -8.82
CA TYR A 277 9.65 -16.54 -8.90
C TYR A 277 10.70 -16.22 -7.83
N ALA A 278 11.37 -17.22 -7.31
CA ALA A 278 12.46 -17.05 -6.39
C ALA A 278 13.63 -17.98 -6.74
N ASN A 279 14.84 -17.52 -6.58
CA ASN A 279 16.04 -18.27 -6.88
C ASN A 279 17.25 -17.76 -6.08
N ASP A 280 18.16 -18.69 -5.79
CA ASP A 280 19.50 -18.36 -5.31
C ASP A 280 20.43 -18.23 -6.51
N ARG A 281 21.10 -17.09 -6.65
CA ARG A 281 22.05 -16.88 -7.73
C ARG A 281 23.44 -16.50 -7.23
N PRO A 282 24.51 -16.92 -7.95
CA PRO A 282 25.84 -16.39 -7.69
C PRO A 282 25.90 -14.88 -7.94
N ALA A 283 26.48 -14.13 -7.00
CA ALA A 283 26.70 -12.69 -7.10
C ALA A 283 28.09 -12.38 -6.53
N LYS A 284 29.04 -11.96 -7.37
CA LYS A 284 30.45 -11.77 -6.99
C LYS A 284 31.02 -13.01 -6.26
N LYS A 285 31.29 -12.92 -4.96
CA LYS A 285 31.86 -14.01 -4.16
C LYS A 285 30.84 -14.73 -3.26
N ARG A 286 29.56 -14.44 -3.40
CA ARG A 286 28.49 -14.95 -2.54
C ARG A 286 27.34 -15.53 -3.36
N SER A 287 26.43 -16.22 -2.72
CA SER A 287 25.08 -16.47 -3.23
C SER A 287 24.12 -15.45 -2.61
N ILE A 288 23.20 -14.93 -3.38
CA ILE A 288 22.14 -14.02 -2.93
C ILE A 288 20.79 -14.62 -3.31
N HIS A 289 19.84 -14.54 -2.40
CA HIS A 289 18.47 -14.92 -2.67
C HIS A 289 17.72 -13.77 -3.33
N ILE A 290 17.02 -14.03 -4.44
CA ILE A 290 16.19 -13.04 -5.11
C ILE A 290 14.79 -13.61 -5.26
N SER A 291 13.79 -12.85 -4.81
CA SER A 291 12.39 -13.22 -4.97
C SER A 291 11.62 -12.09 -5.65
N LEU A 292 10.82 -12.42 -6.66
CA LEU A 292 9.88 -11.53 -7.31
C LEU A 292 8.47 -11.93 -6.86
N SER A 293 7.79 -11.03 -6.17
CA SER A 293 6.42 -11.24 -5.74
C SER A 293 5.47 -11.37 -6.93
N PRO A 294 4.51 -12.29 -6.93
CA PRO A 294 3.41 -12.22 -7.88
C PRO A 294 2.58 -10.96 -7.63
N ASN A 295 1.93 -10.44 -8.67
CA ASN A 295 1.07 -9.26 -8.56
C ASN A 295 -0.01 -9.27 -9.63
N PRO A 296 -1.15 -8.57 -9.40
CA PRO A 296 -2.21 -8.41 -10.40
C PRO A 296 -1.84 -7.33 -11.43
N SER A 297 -2.73 -7.11 -12.40
CA SER A 297 -2.64 -5.97 -13.32
C SER A 297 -2.96 -4.62 -12.68
N HIS A 298 -3.42 -4.60 -11.43
CA HIS A 298 -3.61 -3.37 -10.65
C HIS A 298 -2.24 -2.85 -10.25
N LEU A 299 -1.79 -1.84 -10.98
CA LEU A 299 -0.44 -1.30 -10.85
C LEU A 299 -0.21 -0.72 -9.45
N GLU A 300 1.00 -0.89 -8.93
CA GLU A 300 1.52 -0.36 -7.68
C GLU A 300 0.96 -1.02 -6.39
N LEU A 301 -0.10 -1.83 -6.45
CA LEU A 301 -0.63 -2.51 -5.25
C LEU A 301 0.39 -3.47 -4.59
N VAL A 302 1.35 -3.96 -5.35
CA VAL A 302 2.42 -4.84 -4.84
C VAL A 302 3.43 -4.13 -3.96
N ASN A 303 3.52 -2.78 -4.03
CA ASN A 303 4.53 -2.01 -3.32
C ASN A 303 4.49 -2.25 -1.80
N PRO A 304 3.41 -1.94 -1.08
CA PRO A 304 3.36 -2.17 0.36
C PRO A 304 3.39 -3.66 0.71
N VAL A 305 2.96 -4.54 -0.20
CA VAL A 305 3.03 -6.00 0.01
C VAL A 305 4.49 -6.45 0.11
N VAL A 306 5.36 -5.99 -0.78
CA VAL A 306 6.79 -6.29 -0.74
C VAL A 306 7.45 -5.73 0.52
N GLU A 307 7.11 -4.49 0.89
CA GLU A 307 7.59 -3.89 2.14
C GLU A 307 7.21 -4.74 3.37
N GLY A 308 5.97 -5.20 3.42
CA GLY A 308 5.49 -6.10 4.48
C GLY A 308 6.24 -7.43 4.51
N ILE A 309 6.50 -8.04 3.35
CA ILE A 309 7.29 -9.27 3.21
C ILE A 309 8.72 -9.05 3.75
N VAL A 310 9.37 -7.97 3.34
CA VAL A 310 10.73 -7.62 3.79
C VAL A 310 10.76 -7.43 5.30
N ARG A 311 9.84 -6.64 5.84
CA ARG A 311 9.77 -6.38 7.28
C ARG A 311 9.59 -7.66 8.11
N ALA A 312 8.72 -8.56 7.67
CA ALA A 312 8.54 -9.85 8.34
C ALA A 312 9.82 -10.68 8.28
N LYS A 313 10.49 -10.75 7.13
CA LYS A 313 11.75 -11.46 6.95
C LYS A 313 12.87 -10.89 7.81
N GLN A 314 13.00 -9.56 7.87
CA GLN A 314 13.94 -8.88 8.77
C GLN A 314 13.69 -9.27 10.24
N ASN A 315 12.42 -9.30 10.65
CA ASN A 315 12.05 -9.66 12.02
C ASN A 315 12.46 -11.09 12.36
N TYR A 316 12.06 -12.10 11.58
CA TYR A 316 12.36 -13.49 11.94
C TYR A 316 13.83 -13.88 11.71
N ARG A 317 14.56 -13.16 10.85
CA ARG A 317 16.01 -13.34 10.67
C ARG A 317 16.85 -12.45 11.60
N ASN A 318 16.19 -11.68 12.47
CA ASN A 318 16.84 -10.77 13.41
C ASN A 318 17.78 -9.78 12.72
N ASP A 319 17.37 -9.26 11.58
CA ASP A 319 18.07 -8.21 10.80
C ASP A 319 17.71 -6.82 11.37
N LYS A 320 18.26 -6.49 12.52
CA LYS A 320 17.98 -5.23 13.23
C LYS A 320 18.49 -4.00 12.49
N GLU A 321 19.61 -4.15 11.78
CA GLU A 321 20.25 -3.08 11.02
C GLU A 321 19.61 -2.87 9.64
N GLN A 322 18.69 -3.75 9.25
CA GLN A 322 17.94 -3.67 7.98
C GLN A 322 18.85 -3.58 6.74
N ASN A 323 19.95 -4.31 6.77
CA ASN A 323 20.98 -4.32 5.73
C ASN A 323 21.16 -5.67 5.01
N ARG A 324 20.48 -6.72 5.47
CA ARG A 324 20.59 -8.06 4.88
C ARG A 324 19.45 -8.42 3.93
N ILE A 325 18.27 -7.86 4.18
CA ILE A 325 17.05 -8.11 3.38
C ILE A 325 16.51 -6.78 2.91
N VAL A 326 16.45 -6.59 1.59
CA VAL A 326 16.20 -5.29 0.96
C VAL A 326 15.02 -5.34 0.00
N PRO A 327 14.11 -4.36 0.03
CA PRO A 327 13.06 -4.22 -0.99
C PRO A 327 13.60 -3.52 -2.23
N LEU A 328 13.14 -3.99 -3.40
CA LEU A 328 13.40 -3.39 -4.71
C LEU A 328 12.09 -3.31 -5.49
N LEU A 329 11.64 -2.10 -5.81
CA LEU A 329 10.37 -1.87 -6.50
C LEU A 329 10.62 -1.28 -7.89
N VAL A 330 10.01 -1.88 -8.91
CA VAL A 330 10.13 -1.44 -10.32
C VAL A 330 8.78 -0.95 -10.81
N HIS A 331 8.73 0.32 -11.19
CA HIS A 331 7.53 1.07 -11.54
C HIS A 331 7.49 1.47 -13.02
N GLY A 332 6.30 1.77 -13.52
CA GLY A 332 6.12 2.57 -14.73
C GLY A 332 5.89 4.04 -14.35
N ASP A 333 6.37 4.97 -15.17
CA ASP A 333 6.31 6.42 -14.90
C ASP A 333 4.88 6.94 -14.65
N ALA A 334 3.94 6.56 -15.49
CA ALA A 334 2.55 7.00 -15.36
C ALA A 334 1.86 6.42 -14.11
N ALA A 335 2.17 5.18 -13.73
CA ALA A 335 1.62 4.55 -12.54
C ALA A 335 2.23 5.14 -11.26
N PHE A 336 3.54 5.35 -11.24
CA PHE A 336 4.25 5.90 -10.09
C PHE A 336 3.74 7.28 -9.69
N THR A 337 3.48 8.15 -10.67
CA THR A 337 2.94 9.48 -10.40
C THR A 337 1.43 9.50 -10.18
N GLY A 338 0.67 8.53 -10.74
CA GLY A 338 -0.80 8.59 -10.76
C GLY A 338 -1.52 7.77 -9.69
N GLN A 339 -0.88 6.73 -9.14
CA GLN A 339 -1.52 5.82 -8.19
C GLN A 339 -1.34 6.30 -6.75
N GLY A 340 -2.46 6.54 -6.03
CA GLY A 340 -2.44 7.03 -4.66
C GLY A 340 -1.68 6.13 -3.69
N ILE A 341 -1.69 4.80 -3.90
CA ILE A 341 -0.97 3.84 -3.06
C ILE A 341 0.56 4.04 -3.07
N VAL A 342 1.12 4.70 -4.09
CA VAL A 342 2.54 5.09 -4.12
C VAL A 342 2.82 6.09 -3.02
N PHE A 343 2.01 7.16 -2.90
CA PHE A 343 2.12 8.14 -1.82
C PHE A 343 1.99 7.52 -0.45
N GLU A 344 1.02 6.62 -0.29
CA GLU A 344 0.79 5.93 0.96
C GLU A 344 2.00 5.04 1.33
N THR A 345 2.56 4.30 0.37
CA THR A 345 3.73 3.44 0.58
C THR A 345 4.97 4.27 0.95
N LEU A 346 5.24 5.36 0.23
CA LEU A 346 6.34 6.27 0.55
C LEU A 346 6.21 6.87 1.95
N ASN A 347 4.97 7.21 2.37
CA ASN A 347 4.74 7.74 3.71
C ASN A 347 4.99 6.71 4.84
N LEU A 348 4.96 5.40 4.54
CA LEU A 348 5.30 4.34 5.50
C LEU A 348 6.81 4.18 5.72
N SER A 349 7.65 4.63 4.79
CA SER A 349 9.07 4.26 4.67
C SER A 349 9.91 4.49 5.93
N GLU A 350 9.67 5.59 6.66
CA GLU A 350 10.41 5.94 7.89
C GLU A 350 9.59 5.72 9.19
N LEU A 351 8.33 5.27 9.07
CA LEU A 351 7.52 5.01 10.26
C LEU A 351 8.02 3.77 10.98
N ARG A 352 8.24 3.88 12.29
CA ARG A 352 8.86 2.86 13.16
C ARG A 352 8.30 1.46 12.98
N GLY A 353 6.99 1.31 12.74
CA GLY A 353 6.32 0.03 12.59
C GLY A 353 6.46 -0.61 11.21
N TRP A 354 6.82 0.18 10.20
CA TRP A 354 6.81 -0.19 8.78
C TRP A 354 8.17 -0.08 8.09
N ARG A 355 9.07 0.71 8.62
CA ARG A 355 10.40 0.94 8.08
C ARG A 355 11.13 -0.37 7.77
N THR A 356 11.73 -0.44 6.56
CA THR A 356 12.51 -1.58 6.05
C THR A 356 14.00 -1.25 5.88
N GLY A 357 14.40 -0.03 6.24
CA GLY A 357 15.79 0.46 6.05
C GLY A 357 16.03 0.94 4.63
N GLY A 358 14.99 1.46 3.99
CA GLY A 358 15.01 2.05 2.65
C GLY A 358 14.76 1.07 1.52
N THR A 359 14.05 1.54 0.53
CA THR A 359 13.68 0.84 -0.70
C THR A 359 14.45 1.42 -1.88
N ILE A 360 14.93 0.55 -2.78
CA ILE A 360 15.44 0.98 -4.07
C ILE A 360 14.26 1.00 -5.04
N HIS A 361 13.87 2.19 -5.49
CA HIS A 361 12.81 2.38 -6.48
C HIS A 361 13.43 2.59 -7.86
N LEU A 362 12.98 1.81 -8.83
CA LEU A 362 13.39 1.93 -10.23
C LEU A 362 12.19 2.28 -11.09
N ILE A 363 12.18 3.45 -11.71
CA ILE A 363 11.13 3.90 -12.60
C ILE A 363 11.57 3.68 -14.05
N ILE A 364 10.83 2.83 -14.78
CA ILE A 364 10.96 2.66 -16.23
C ILE A 364 10.17 3.79 -16.88
N ASN A 365 10.82 4.93 -17.09
CA ASN A 365 10.20 6.14 -17.62
C ASN A 365 10.21 6.10 -19.16
N ASN A 366 9.26 5.39 -19.72
CA ASN A 366 9.10 5.31 -21.18
C ASN A 366 8.21 6.41 -21.76
N GLN A 367 7.90 7.44 -20.97
CA GLN A 367 7.23 8.68 -21.37
C GLN A 367 5.83 8.48 -21.94
N ILE A 368 5.16 7.39 -21.58
CA ILE A 368 3.79 7.11 -22.02
C ILE A 368 3.06 6.14 -21.07
N GLY A 369 1.83 6.46 -20.68
CA GLY A 369 0.93 5.59 -19.93
C GLY A 369 -0.12 4.97 -20.84
N PHE A 370 0.11 3.77 -21.37
CA PHE A 370 -0.68 3.12 -22.43
C PHE A 370 -0.79 4.01 -23.68
N THR A 371 -1.73 4.96 -23.73
CA THR A 371 -1.90 5.96 -24.82
C THR A 371 -1.81 7.40 -24.29
N THR A 372 -1.62 7.59 -22.98
CA THR A 372 -1.62 8.90 -22.34
C THR A 372 -0.21 9.47 -22.28
N PRO A 373 0.08 10.59 -22.96
CA PRO A 373 1.39 11.24 -22.91
C PRO A 373 1.58 11.95 -21.56
N PRO A 374 2.84 12.31 -21.20
CA PRO A 374 3.16 12.88 -19.89
C PRO A 374 2.36 14.16 -19.55
N GLU A 375 2.16 15.06 -20.50
CA GLU A 375 1.43 16.32 -20.32
C GLU A 375 -0.07 16.15 -20.02
N GLN A 376 -0.62 14.97 -20.27
CA GLN A 376 -1.98 14.59 -19.88
C GLN A 376 -2.02 13.72 -18.62
N GLY A 377 -0.88 13.16 -18.23
CA GLY A 377 -0.76 12.21 -17.12
C GLY A 377 -0.23 12.80 -15.82
N ARG A 378 0.53 13.91 -15.91
CA ARG A 378 1.10 14.57 -14.74
C ARG A 378 1.35 16.06 -14.98
N PHE A 379 1.32 16.83 -13.90
CA PHE A 379 1.65 18.24 -13.89
C PHE A 379 3.16 18.49 -13.81
N THR A 380 3.87 17.60 -13.08
CA THR A 380 5.27 17.76 -12.72
C THR A 380 6.22 17.41 -13.87
N PRO A 381 7.43 18.00 -13.93
CA PRO A 381 8.45 17.67 -14.92
C PRO A 381 8.86 16.20 -14.90
N TYR A 382 8.93 15.62 -13.70
CA TYR A 382 9.36 14.24 -13.50
C TYR A 382 8.26 13.39 -12.84
N PRO A 383 8.18 12.10 -13.18
CA PRO A 383 7.27 11.19 -12.47
C PRO A 383 7.68 10.99 -11.00
N THR A 384 8.93 11.24 -10.69
CA THR A 384 9.55 11.05 -9.37
C THR A 384 9.39 12.25 -8.43
N ASP A 385 8.75 13.34 -8.86
CA ASP A 385 8.53 14.50 -7.99
C ASP A 385 7.75 14.16 -6.70
N VAL A 386 6.93 13.10 -6.72
CA VAL A 386 6.25 12.55 -5.54
C VAL A 386 7.25 12.11 -4.45
N ALA A 387 8.43 11.65 -4.80
CA ALA A 387 9.45 11.18 -3.86
C ALA A 387 10.14 12.32 -3.10
N LYS A 388 10.00 13.56 -3.54
CA LYS A 388 10.47 14.75 -2.82
C LYS A 388 9.77 14.90 -1.46
N MET A 389 8.57 14.35 -1.30
CA MET A 389 7.83 14.31 -0.04
C MET A 389 8.65 13.65 1.09
N ILE A 390 9.41 12.61 0.76
CA ILE A 390 10.25 11.86 1.72
C ILE A 390 11.73 12.26 1.64
N GLN A 391 12.06 13.29 0.86
CA GLN A 391 13.42 13.78 0.68
C GLN A 391 14.41 12.71 0.17
N ALA A 392 13.95 11.77 -0.63
CA ALA A 392 14.79 10.75 -1.25
C ALA A 392 15.66 11.37 -2.37
N PRO A 393 16.92 10.97 -2.54
CA PRO A 393 17.72 11.34 -3.71
C PRO A 393 17.15 10.68 -4.97
N ILE A 394 17.16 11.42 -6.08
CA ILE A 394 16.63 10.97 -7.37
C ILE A 394 17.73 11.05 -8.42
N PHE A 395 18.02 9.91 -9.06
CA PHE A 395 18.94 9.81 -10.17
C PHE A 395 18.14 9.66 -11.47
N HIS A 396 18.12 10.70 -12.30
CA HIS A 396 17.58 10.64 -13.65
C HIS A 396 18.67 10.20 -14.61
N VAL A 397 18.43 9.16 -15.39
CA VAL A 397 19.45 8.55 -16.23
C VAL A 397 18.91 8.29 -17.63
N ASN A 398 19.71 8.63 -18.66
CA ASN A 398 19.39 8.27 -20.02
C ASN A 398 19.58 6.75 -20.24
N GLY A 399 18.50 6.08 -20.64
CA GLY A 399 18.47 4.62 -20.87
C GLY A 399 19.40 4.15 -22.01
N ASP A 400 19.78 5.02 -22.94
CA ASP A 400 20.73 4.70 -23.99
C ASP A 400 22.22 4.80 -23.57
N ASP A 401 22.45 5.19 -22.30
CA ASP A 401 23.79 5.12 -21.68
C ASP A 401 23.83 4.03 -20.58
N PRO A 402 24.07 2.76 -20.94
CA PRO A 402 24.04 1.66 -19.98
C PRO A 402 25.15 1.76 -18.92
N GLU A 403 26.29 2.41 -19.20
CA GLU A 403 27.34 2.65 -18.20
C GLU A 403 26.86 3.64 -17.15
N ALA A 404 26.12 4.70 -17.56
CA ALA A 404 25.48 5.64 -16.64
C ALA A 404 24.39 4.97 -15.78
N CYS A 405 23.57 4.11 -16.38
CA CYS A 405 22.54 3.34 -15.65
C CYS A 405 23.17 2.46 -14.56
N VAL A 406 24.23 1.73 -14.87
CA VAL A 406 24.96 0.89 -13.89
C VAL A 406 25.63 1.75 -12.81
N HIS A 407 26.18 2.92 -13.17
CA HIS A 407 26.79 3.82 -12.19
C HIS A 407 25.74 4.40 -11.22
N ALA A 408 24.63 4.85 -11.71
CA ALA A 408 23.53 5.33 -10.86
C ALA A 408 23.01 4.24 -9.92
N ALA A 409 22.90 2.99 -10.41
CA ALA A 409 22.53 1.85 -9.58
C ALA A 409 23.54 1.58 -8.44
N ARG A 410 24.84 1.68 -8.73
CA ARG A 410 25.91 1.55 -7.72
C ARG A 410 25.81 2.63 -6.64
N LEU A 411 25.60 3.89 -7.05
CA LEU A 411 25.43 5.00 -6.11
C LEU A 411 24.17 4.85 -5.27
N ALA A 412 23.05 4.50 -5.89
CA ALA A 412 21.76 4.30 -5.22
C ALA A 412 21.85 3.17 -4.18
N THR A 413 22.42 2.02 -4.55
CA THR A 413 22.60 0.89 -3.64
C THR A 413 23.51 1.26 -2.46
N ALA A 414 24.62 1.95 -2.72
CA ALA A 414 25.54 2.39 -1.68
C ALA A 414 24.91 3.45 -0.76
N PHE A 415 24.11 4.37 -1.31
CA PHE A 415 23.39 5.38 -0.53
C PHE A 415 22.38 4.72 0.42
N ARG A 416 21.54 3.82 -0.10
CA ARG A 416 20.58 3.05 0.70
C ARG A 416 21.30 2.28 1.82
N GLU A 417 22.40 1.60 1.52
CA GLU A 417 23.16 0.84 2.52
C GLU A 417 23.80 1.74 3.59
N GLN A 418 24.18 2.95 3.22
CA GLN A 418 24.78 3.91 4.16
C GLN A 418 23.75 4.57 5.07
N PHE A 419 22.62 5.03 4.51
CA PHE A 419 21.68 5.90 5.22
C PHE A 419 20.37 5.21 5.61
N LYS A 420 20.11 4.02 5.07
CA LYS A 420 18.90 3.23 5.38
C LYS A 420 17.59 3.96 5.08
N CYS A 421 17.55 4.71 4.00
CA CYS A 421 16.39 5.41 3.47
C CYS A 421 16.19 5.14 1.99
N ASP A 422 15.05 5.51 1.46
CA ASP A 422 14.63 5.26 0.08
C ASP A 422 15.51 6.03 -0.92
N VAL A 423 15.63 5.49 -2.12
CA VAL A 423 16.36 6.08 -3.25
C VAL A 423 15.65 5.81 -4.57
N MET A 424 15.65 6.80 -5.48
CA MET A 424 14.95 6.71 -6.76
C MET A 424 15.94 6.65 -7.93
N LEU A 425 15.67 5.73 -8.86
CA LEU A 425 16.35 5.60 -10.15
C LEU A 425 15.30 5.84 -11.25
N ASP A 426 15.30 6.99 -11.88
CA ASP A 426 14.38 7.35 -12.98
C ASP A 426 15.10 7.17 -14.31
N VAL A 427 14.87 6.01 -14.95
CA VAL A 427 15.50 5.66 -16.23
C VAL A 427 14.64 6.14 -17.40
N TRP A 428 15.09 7.24 -18.04
CA TRP A 428 14.45 7.80 -19.22
C TRP A 428 14.72 6.91 -20.43
N CYS A 429 13.66 6.36 -20.99
CA CYS A 429 13.72 5.42 -22.08
C CYS A 429 12.52 5.62 -23.01
N TYR A 430 12.30 4.72 -23.92
CA TYR A 430 11.13 4.72 -24.78
C TYR A 430 10.53 3.30 -24.88
N ARG A 431 9.29 3.21 -25.32
CA ARG A 431 8.61 1.94 -25.57
C ARG A 431 8.61 1.66 -27.06
N ARG A 432 9.44 0.74 -27.53
CA ARG A 432 9.57 0.45 -28.97
C ARG A 432 8.33 -0.20 -29.56
N ARG A 433 7.67 -1.08 -28.84
CA ARG A 433 6.43 -1.74 -29.25
C ARG A 433 5.21 -1.02 -28.69
N GLY A 434 3.99 -1.43 -29.09
CA GLY A 434 2.76 -1.00 -28.44
C GLY A 434 2.70 -1.36 -26.96
N HIS A 435 1.63 -1.00 -26.30
CA HIS A 435 1.41 -1.38 -24.89
C HIS A 435 1.48 -2.90 -24.72
N ASN A 436 0.87 -3.60 -25.65
CA ASN A 436 1.00 -5.05 -25.84
C ASN A 436 1.05 -5.34 -27.35
N GLU A 437 1.05 -6.62 -27.74
CA GLU A 437 1.21 -7.08 -29.13
C GLU A 437 0.02 -6.74 -30.05
N GLN A 438 -1.11 -6.32 -29.48
CA GLN A 438 -2.31 -5.93 -30.25
C GLN A 438 -2.44 -4.41 -30.41
N ASP A 439 -1.63 -3.64 -29.68
CA ASP A 439 -1.66 -2.18 -29.69
C ASP A 439 -0.87 -1.61 -30.86
N ILE A 440 -1.52 -0.77 -31.67
CA ILE A 440 -0.89 -0.03 -32.78
C ILE A 440 -0.62 1.40 -32.29
N ALA A 441 0.48 1.55 -31.56
CA ALA A 441 0.82 2.80 -30.90
C ALA A 441 0.89 4.05 -31.79
N PRO A 442 1.28 3.99 -33.10
CA PRO A 442 1.21 5.15 -34.01
C PRO A 442 -0.19 5.76 -34.20
N PHE A 443 -1.27 5.04 -33.84
CA PHE A 443 -2.63 5.60 -33.92
C PHE A 443 -2.83 6.77 -32.96
N THR A 444 -2.14 6.77 -31.83
CA THR A 444 -2.26 7.84 -30.80
C THR A 444 -1.01 8.71 -30.71
N GLN A 445 0.20 8.15 -30.94
CA GLN A 445 1.48 8.87 -30.88
C GLN A 445 2.27 8.73 -32.19
N PRO A 446 1.77 9.26 -33.32
CA PRO A 446 2.44 9.05 -34.62
C PRO A 446 3.83 9.71 -34.69
N VAL A 447 4.03 10.89 -34.10
CA VAL A 447 5.29 11.60 -34.13
C VAL A 447 6.36 10.87 -33.31
N MET A 448 6.03 10.51 -32.07
CA MET A 448 6.93 9.77 -31.18
C MET A 448 7.36 8.42 -31.79
N TYR A 449 6.42 7.67 -32.37
CA TYR A 449 6.75 6.39 -32.96
C TYR A 449 7.50 6.49 -34.30
N ALA A 450 7.31 7.56 -35.06
CA ALA A 450 8.15 7.86 -36.23
C ALA A 450 9.61 8.18 -35.84
N GLN A 451 9.84 8.75 -34.66
CA GLN A 451 11.18 8.94 -34.09
C GLN A 451 11.76 7.61 -33.60
N ILE A 452 10.99 6.82 -32.82
CA ILE A 452 11.39 5.52 -32.29
C ILE A 452 11.77 4.54 -33.41
N GLU A 453 11.05 4.54 -34.53
CA GLU A 453 11.34 3.67 -35.66
C GLU A 453 12.73 3.92 -36.26
N LYS A 454 13.14 5.19 -36.32
CA LYS A 454 14.46 5.60 -36.85
C LYS A 454 15.57 5.49 -35.81
N HIS A 455 15.22 5.45 -34.54
CA HIS A 455 16.19 5.42 -33.46
C HIS A 455 16.87 4.03 -33.38
N PRO A 456 18.19 3.94 -33.37
CA PRO A 456 18.88 2.68 -33.20
C PRO A 456 18.57 2.07 -31.82
N THR A 457 18.76 0.77 -31.66
CA THR A 457 18.57 0.14 -30.35
C THR A 457 19.69 0.54 -29.39
N THR A 458 19.40 0.57 -28.08
CA THR A 458 20.41 0.79 -27.04
C THR A 458 21.60 -0.15 -27.20
N THR A 459 21.35 -1.42 -27.56
CA THR A 459 22.39 -2.43 -27.85
C THR A 459 23.28 -2.00 -29.01
N ASP A 460 22.70 -1.50 -30.10
CA ASP A 460 23.47 -1.06 -31.27
C ASP A 460 24.28 0.22 -31.00
N ILE A 461 23.70 1.16 -30.24
CA ILE A 461 24.40 2.40 -29.81
C ILE A 461 25.65 2.01 -29.00
N TYR A 462 25.46 1.13 -28.01
CA TYR A 462 26.55 0.73 -27.13
C TYR A 462 27.59 -0.15 -27.85
N ALA A 463 27.17 -1.07 -28.71
CA ALA A 463 28.08 -1.87 -29.52
C ALA A 463 28.97 -1.01 -30.42
N ARG A 464 28.39 -0.02 -31.14
CA ARG A 464 29.18 0.93 -31.98
C ARG A 464 30.17 1.72 -31.15
N LYS A 465 29.81 2.20 -29.94
CA LYS A 465 30.70 2.86 -29.00
C LYS A 465 31.90 1.96 -28.67
N LEU A 466 31.66 0.72 -28.28
CA LEU A 466 32.73 -0.21 -27.87
C LEU A 466 33.63 -0.61 -29.03
N VAL A 467 33.09 -0.74 -30.26
CA VAL A 467 33.90 -0.98 -31.48
C VAL A 467 34.78 0.22 -31.78
N ALA A 468 34.25 1.44 -31.71
CA ALA A 468 35.02 2.67 -31.90
C ALA A 468 36.11 2.86 -30.83
N GLU A 469 35.85 2.45 -29.59
CA GLU A 469 36.84 2.46 -28.49
C GLU A 469 37.86 1.28 -28.58
N GLY A 470 37.72 0.39 -29.55
CA GLY A 470 38.58 -0.78 -29.70
C GLY A 470 38.39 -1.86 -28.62
N LYS A 471 37.37 -1.78 -27.80
CA LYS A 471 37.10 -2.74 -26.73
C LYS A 471 36.53 -4.07 -27.25
N ILE A 472 35.91 -4.09 -28.43
CA ILE A 472 35.39 -5.27 -29.10
C ILE A 472 35.48 -5.09 -30.62
N THR A 473 35.46 -6.17 -31.40
CA THR A 473 35.32 -6.14 -32.86
C THR A 473 33.87 -6.38 -33.27
N GLN A 474 33.47 -5.95 -34.48
CA GLN A 474 32.15 -6.24 -35.01
C GLN A 474 31.86 -7.76 -35.02
N ALA A 475 32.82 -8.57 -35.47
CA ALA A 475 32.72 -10.02 -35.42
C ALA A 475 32.48 -10.58 -33.99
N GLY A 476 33.07 -9.93 -32.98
CA GLY A 476 32.77 -10.26 -31.57
C GLY A 476 31.34 -9.98 -31.14
N VAL A 477 30.77 -8.85 -31.62
CA VAL A 477 29.36 -8.52 -31.39
C VAL A 477 28.42 -9.55 -32.05
N ASP A 478 28.74 -9.89 -33.31
CA ASP A 478 27.95 -10.85 -34.10
C ASP A 478 27.97 -12.26 -33.45
N GLU A 479 29.12 -12.69 -32.93
CA GLU A 479 29.23 -13.95 -32.18
C GLU A 479 28.45 -13.95 -30.89
N MET A 480 28.43 -12.82 -30.13
CA MET A 480 27.59 -12.68 -28.94
C MET A 480 26.10 -12.82 -29.25
N ARG A 481 25.60 -12.18 -30.32
CA ARG A 481 24.23 -12.33 -30.80
C ARG A 481 23.90 -13.79 -31.21
N LYS A 482 24.82 -14.43 -31.91
CA LYS A 482 24.66 -15.84 -32.31
C LYS A 482 24.54 -16.75 -31.09
N VAL A 483 25.43 -16.61 -30.11
CA VAL A 483 25.41 -17.40 -28.85
C VAL A 483 24.07 -17.20 -28.11
N ALA A 484 23.57 -15.97 -28.03
CA ALA A 484 22.28 -15.69 -27.39
C ALA A 484 21.12 -16.42 -28.10
N ARG A 485 21.07 -16.34 -29.44
CA ARG A 485 20.04 -17.01 -30.26
C ARG A 485 20.08 -18.54 -30.15
N GLU A 486 21.26 -19.14 -30.20
CA GLU A 486 21.46 -20.59 -30.05
C GLU A 486 21.00 -21.12 -28.70
N ARG A 487 21.28 -20.37 -27.61
CA ARG A 487 20.80 -20.71 -26.24
C ARG A 487 19.27 -20.77 -26.18
N MET A 488 18.59 -19.81 -26.80
CA MET A 488 17.11 -19.77 -26.80
C MET A 488 16.50 -20.83 -27.67
N ALA A 489 17.08 -21.10 -28.85
CA ALA A 489 16.63 -22.19 -29.74
C ALA A 489 16.70 -23.53 -29.01
N LYS A 490 17.84 -23.84 -28.38
CA LYS A 490 18.04 -25.06 -27.59
C LYS A 490 17.07 -25.14 -26.39
N ALA A 491 16.85 -24.05 -25.69
CA ALA A 491 15.90 -24.03 -24.57
C ALA A 491 14.46 -24.30 -25.00
N ARG A 492 14.06 -23.87 -26.20
CA ARG A 492 12.75 -24.20 -26.79
C ARG A 492 12.59 -25.66 -27.10
N GLU A 493 13.63 -26.31 -27.62
CA GLU A 493 13.63 -27.75 -27.85
C GLU A 493 13.48 -28.51 -26.54
N LEU A 494 14.25 -28.11 -25.49
CA LEU A 494 14.15 -28.69 -24.17
C LEU A 494 12.77 -28.51 -23.52
N ALA A 495 12.12 -27.34 -23.72
CA ALA A 495 10.77 -27.08 -23.22
C ALA A 495 9.74 -28.08 -23.77
N ARG A 496 9.88 -28.47 -25.03
CA ARG A 496 9.00 -29.43 -25.70
C ARG A 496 9.25 -30.87 -25.25
N GLU A 497 10.51 -31.21 -25.02
CA GLU A 497 10.90 -32.56 -24.63
C GLU A 497 10.58 -32.87 -23.16
N LYS A 498 10.91 -31.96 -22.23
CA LYS A 498 10.95 -32.26 -20.80
C LYS A 498 9.70 -31.89 -20.03
N ARG A 499 8.81 -31.08 -20.59
CA ARG A 499 7.60 -30.56 -19.89
C ARG A 499 7.87 -30.21 -18.42
N PRO A 500 8.55 -29.09 -18.14
CA PRO A 500 8.93 -28.76 -16.79
C PRO A 500 7.68 -28.62 -15.89
N ARG A 501 7.84 -28.93 -14.61
CA ARG A 501 6.78 -28.70 -13.62
C ARG A 501 6.81 -27.25 -13.16
N GLN A 502 5.63 -26.69 -12.98
CA GLN A 502 5.49 -25.40 -12.31
C GLN A 502 6.04 -25.56 -10.89
N ARG A 503 7.09 -24.83 -10.57
CA ARG A 503 7.49 -24.67 -9.17
C ARG A 503 6.69 -23.50 -8.62
N THR A 504 5.88 -23.73 -7.64
CA THR A 504 5.32 -22.66 -6.81
C THR A 504 6.48 -21.76 -6.41
N ALA A 505 6.35 -20.46 -6.59
CA ALA A 505 7.34 -19.48 -6.11
C ALA A 505 7.77 -19.96 -4.73
N ALA A 506 9.06 -20.26 -4.57
CA ALA A 506 9.53 -21.06 -3.45
C ALA A 506 8.99 -20.47 -2.15
N LEU A 507 7.99 -21.13 -1.62
CA LEU A 507 7.40 -20.72 -0.36
C LEU A 507 8.55 -20.70 0.63
N ASN A 508 8.67 -19.61 1.35
CA ASN A 508 9.54 -19.51 2.51
C ASN A 508 9.47 -20.84 3.28
N PRO A 509 10.60 -21.45 3.64
CA PRO A 509 10.64 -22.72 4.36
C PRO A 509 9.69 -22.79 5.57
N LEU A 510 9.33 -21.63 6.12
CA LEU A 510 8.35 -21.51 7.23
C LEU A 510 6.94 -22.00 6.86
N TRP A 511 6.59 -22.04 5.58
CA TRP A 511 5.29 -22.53 5.12
C TRP A 511 5.24 -24.03 4.89
N LYS A 512 6.36 -24.75 4.97
CA LYS A 512 6.45 -26.18 4.64
C LYS A 512 5.43 -27.02 5.42
N ASP A 513 5.24 -26.71 6.70
CA ASP A 513 4.35 -27.46 7.59
C ASP A 513 2.88 -27.00 7.48
N PHE A 514 2.61 -25.94 6.72
CA PHE A 514 1.28 -25.35 6.50
C PHE A 514 0.65 -25.67 5.15
N LEU A 515 1.31 -26.47 4.30
CA LEU A 515 0.84 -26.77 2.94
C LEU A 515 -0.13 -27.96 2.86
N VAL A 516 -0.41 -28.60 3.97
CA VAL A 516 -1.27 -29.79 4.00
C VAL A 516 -2.74 -29.36 4.04
N THR A 517 -3.57 -30.02 3.23
CA THR A 517 -5.03 -29.85 3.27
C THR A 517 -5.54 -30.02 4.72
N PRO A 518 -6.32 -29.06 5.21
CA PRO A 518 -6.70 -29.03 6.61
C PRO A 518 -7.54 -30.24 7.00
N ALA A 519 -7.08 -30.99 7.99
CA ALA A 519 -7.86 -32.05 8.58
C ALA A 519 -8.85 -31.53 9.62
N GLU A 520 -8.51 -30.43 10.32
CA GLU A 520 -9.31 -29.91 11.42
C GLU A 520 -9.49 -28.38 11.34
N TRP A 521 -10.73 -27.94 11.12
CA TRP A 521 -11.11 -26.53 11.10
C TRP A 521 -11.26 -25.93 12.50
N ASN A 522 -11.59 -26.70 13.52
CA ASN A 522 -11.84 -26.23 14.88
C ASN A 522 -10.99 -26.96 15.92
N PRO A 523 -9.68 -26.66 15.99
CA PRO A 523 -8.80 -27.22 17.01
C PRO A 523 -9.23 -26.74 18.41
N LYS A 524 -8.78 -27.45 19.43
CA LYS A 524 -8.99 -27.06 20.83
C LYS A 524 -8.28 -25.73 21.12
N THR A 525 -9.01 -24.75 21.64
CA THR A 525 -8.55 -23.38 21.89
C THR A 525 -8.65 -22.95 23.36
N ALA A 526 -9.22 -23.79 24.21
CA ALA A 526 -9.31 -23.57 25.66
C ALA A 526 -7.92 -23.40 26.31
N VAL A 527 -7.87 -22.60 27.36
CA VAL A 527 -6.65 -22.27 28.11
C VAL A 527 -6.89 -22.48 29.59
N SER A 528 -5.93 -23.05 30.31
CA SER A 528 -6.07 -23.27 31.74
C SER A 528 -6.25 -21.97 32.52
N ARG A 529 -7.02 -22.02 33.59
CA ARG A 529 -7.28 -20.86 34.47
C ARG A 529 -5.99 -20.21 35.00
N ASN A 530 -4.96 -21.04 35.27
CA ASN A 530 -3.68 -20.53 35.77
C ASN A 530 -3.00 -19.62 34.75
N VAL A 531 -2.99 -19.99 33.46
CA VAL A 531 -2.43 -19.14 32.39
C VAL A 531 -3.24 -17.89 32.21
N LEU A 532 -4.58 -17.95 32.27
CA LEU A 532 -5.43 -16.75 32.18
C LEU A 532 -5.19 -15.77 33.35
N ASN A 533 -5.00 -16.30 34.58
CA ASN A 533 -4.62 -15.48 35.73
C ASN A 533 -3.22 -14.83 35.54
N GLU A 534 -2.24 -15.60 35.06
CA GLU A 534 -0.89 -15.09 34.76
C GLU A 534 -0.95 -13.94 33.73
N VAL A 535 -1.73 -14.12 32.66
CA VAL A 535 -1.94 -13.06 31.67
C VAL A 535 -2.62 -11.82 32.31
N ALA A 536 -3.69 -12.01 33.07
CA ALA A 536 -4.42 -10.92 33.69
C ALA A 536 -3.55 -10.12 34.67
N GLU A 537 -2.73 -10.79 35.49
CA GLU A 537 -1.79 -10.16 36.40
C GLU A 537 -0.70 -9.37 35.64
N GLY A 538 -0.09 -10.01 34.62
CA GLY A 538 0.98 -9.37 33.84
C GLY A 538 0.49 -8.19 33.01
N ALA A 539 -0.67 -8.34 32.36
CA ALA A 539 -1.24 -7.33 31.47
C ALA A 539 -1.87 -6.13 32.19
N THR A 540 -2.08 -6.22 33.49
CA THR A 540 -2.59 -5.10 34.32
C THR A 540 -1.54 -4.50 35.25
N ARG A 541 -0.36 -5.10 35.29
CA ARG A 541 0.77 -4.62 36.09
C ARG A 541 1.45 -3.43 35.39
N VAL A 542 1.71 -2.38 36.13
CA VAL A 542 2.51 -1.22 35.68
C VAL A 542 3.81 -1.14 36.47
N PRO A 543 4.89 -0.58 35.89
CA PRO A 543 6.14 -0.34 36.62
C PRO A 543 5.95 0.59 37.83
N PRO A 544 6.77 0.47 38.91
CA PRO A 544 6.64 1.32 40.10
C PRO A 544 6.82 2.82 39.80
N ASP A 545 7.57 3.19 38.78
CA ASP A 545 7.86 4.54 38.33
C ASP A 545 6.90 5.01 37.20
N PHE A 546 5.74 4.36 37.03
CA PHE A 546 4.74 4.66 36.00
C PHE A 546 3.40 5.02 36.65
N THR A 547 2.85 6.18 36.30
CA THR A 547 1.57 6.68 36.83
C THR A 547 0.50 6.60 35.72
N PRO A 548 -0.39 5.61 35.70
CA PRO A 548 -1.51 5.59 34.77
C PRO A 548 -2.55 6.64 35.14
N HIS A 549 -3.30 7.14 34.15
CA HIS A 549 -4.45 8.02 34.45
C HIS A 549 -5.44 7.32 35.39
N PRO A 550 -5.99 8.01 36.42
CA PRO A 550 -6.81 7.39 37.48
C PRO A 550 -7.96 6.53 37.00
N LYS A 551 -8.69 6.96 35.94
CA LYS A 551 -9.75 6.17 35.33
C LYS A 551 -9.20 4.88 34.69
N LEU A 552 -8.00 4.95 34.09
CA LEU A 552 -7.36 3.79 33.48
C LEU A 552 -6.87 2.80 34.52
N ALA A 553 -6.29 3.28 35.63
CA ALA A 553 -5.92 2.44 36.78
C ALA A 553 -7.11 1.64 37.31
N LYS A 554 -8.29 2.25 37.39
CA LYS A 554 -9.53 1.58 37.78
C LYS A 554 -9.91 0.46 36.80
N ILE A 555 -9.86 0.74 35.46
CA ILE A 555 -10.15 -0.26 34.40
C ILE A 555 -9.21 -1.46 34.53
N LEU A 556 -7.91 -1.23 34.73
CA LEU A 556 -6.92 -2.32 34.90
C LEU A 556 -7.24 -3.17 36.13
N THR A 557 -7.59 -2.54 37.25
CA THR A 557 -7.99 -3.25 38.46
C THR A 557 -9.26 -4.08 38.26
N GLU A 558 -10.26 -3.51 37.60
CA GLU A 558 -11.53 -4.20 37.28
C GLU A 558 -11.31 -5.39 36.36
N ARG A 559 -10.44 -5.29 35.35
CA ARG A 559 -10.07 -6.40 34.46
C ARG A 559 -9.42 -7.56 35.21
N GLN A 560 -8.47 -7.28 36.07
CA GLN A 560 -7.84 -8.32 36.88
C GLN A 560 -8.86 -8.99 37.81
N ALA A 561 -9.71 -8.21 38.46
CA ALA A 561 -10.77 -8.71 39.34
C ALA A 561 -11.77 -9.59 38.60
N ALA A 562 -12.18 -9.23 37.38
CA ALA A 562 -13.10 -10.02 36.55
C ALA A 562 -12.53 -11.41 36.25
N VAL A 563 -11.27 -11.53 35.88
CA VAL A 563 -10.61 -12.83 35.63
C VAL A 563 -10.49 -13.63 36.92
N LYS A 564 -10.06 -13.01 38.01
CA LYS A 564 -9.92 -13.65 39.33
C LYS A 564 -11.25 -14.19 39.87
N THR A 565 -12.32 -13.40 39.76
CA THR A 565 -13.68 -13.80 40.18
C THR A 565 -14.33 -14.77 39.21
N GLY A 566 -13.87 -14.78 37.95
CA GLY A 566 -14.40 -15.58 36.85
C GLY A 566 -15.70 -15.06 36.26
N ARG A 567 -16.03 -13.78 36.44
CA ARG A 567 -17.28 -13.17 35.97
C ARG A 567 -17.07 -11.76 35.42
N GLY A 568 -17.89 -11.37 34.45
CA GLY A 568 -17.85 -10.02 33.89
C GLY A 568 -16.62 -9.75 33.01
N ILE A 569 -16.12 -10.75 32.29
CA ILE A 569 -15.00 -10.60 31.37
C ILE A 569 -15.52 -9.91 30.11
N ASP A 570 -15.15 -8.65 29.93
CA ASP A 570 -15.52 -7.81 28.79
C ASP A 570 -14.70 -8.13 27.53
N TRP A 571 -15.02 -7.46 26.42
CA TRP A 571 -14.39 -7.67 25.12
C TRP A 571 -12.92 -7.31 25.08
N GLY A 572 -12.53 -6.18 25.69
CA GLY A 572 -11.12 -5.77 25.78
C GLY A 572 -10.30 -6.72 26.64
N ASN A 573 -10.91 -7.25 27.69
CA ASN A 573 -10.30 -8.26 28.56
C ASN A 573 -10.18 -9.60 27.83
N GLY A 574 -11.22 -10.06 27.11
CA GLY A 574 -11.18 -11.26 26.29
C GLY A 574 -10.08 -11.22 25.22
N GLU A 575 -9.92 -10.08 24.54
CA GLU A 575 -8.82 -9.85 23.59
C GLU A 575 -7.46 -9.92 24.27
N MET A 576 -7.29 -9.22 25.38
CA MET A 576 -6.05 -9.25 26.18
C MET A 576 -5.67 -10.66 26.60
N LEU A 577 -6.63 -11.46 27.04
CA LEU A 577 -6.41 -12.86 27.41
C LEU A 577 -6.02 -13.73 26.20
N ALA A 578 -6.62 -13.51 25.03
CA ALA A 578 -6.26 -14.21 23.81
C ALA A 578 -4.81 -13.92 23.40
N LEU A 579 -4.47 -12.63 23.28
CA LEU A 579 -3.13 -12.21 22.88
C LEU A 579 -2.07 -12.64 23.90
N GLY A 580 -2.33 -12.43 25.19
CA GLY A 580 -1.42 -12.79 26.26
C GLY A 580 -1.16 -14.30 26.34
N SER A 581 -2.19 -15.13 26.19
CA SER A 581 -2.03 -16.59 26.18
C SER A 581 -1.22 -17.07 24.96
N LEU A 582 -1.42 -16.48 23.78
CA LEU A 582 -0.63 -16.77 22.58
C LEU A 582 0.83 -16.37 22.73
N LEU A 583 1.11 -15.20 23.33
CA LEU A 583 2.48 -14.77 23.65
C LEU A 583 3.18 -15.75 24.59
N LEU A 584 2.49 -16.21 25.66
CA LEU A 584 3.05 -17.19 26.58
C LEU A 584 3.30 -18.56 25.91
N GLU A 585 2.55 -18.90 24.86
CA GLU A 585 2.72 -20.09 24.02
C GLU A 585 3.77 -19.92 22.91
N GLY A 586 4.40 -18.76 22.78
CA GLY A 586 5.48 -18.54 21.82
C GLY A 586 5.05 -17.90 20.49
N THR A 587 3.84 -17.37 20.38
CA THR A 587 3.33 -16.72 19.18
C THR A 587 3.62 -15.22 19.18
N PRO A 588 4.36 -14.67 18.22
CA PRO A 588 4.47 -13.23 18.04
C PRO A 588 3.13 -12.62 17.61
N VAL A 589 2.87 -11.39 18.05
CA VAL A 589 1.61 -10.66 17.73
C VAL A 589 1.92 -9.32 17.10
N ARG A 590 1.20 -8.99 16.04
CA ARG A 590 1.22 -7.69 15.38
C ARG A 590 -0.21 -7.19 15.19
N LEU A 591 -0.58 -6.10 15.86
CA LEU A 591 -1.86 -5.43 15.77
C LEU A 591 -1.65 -4.00 15.26
N VAL A 592 -2.25 -3.67 14.15
CA VAL A 592 -2.07 -2.41 13.44
C VAL A 592 -3.41 -1.83 13.02
N GLY A 593 -3.50 -0.52 12.95
CA GLY A 593 -4.68 0.21 12.48
C GLY A 593 -4.76 1.59 13.12
N GLN A 594 -5.77 2.34 12.74
CA GLN A 594 -5.99 3.68 13.27
C GLN A 594 -6.49 3.57 14.73
N ASP A 595 -5.84 4.27 15.66
CA ASP A 595 -6.17 4.34 17.10
C ASP A 595 -6.14 2.99 17.87
N VAL A 596 -5.51 1.93 17.33
CA VAL A 596 -5.55 0.58 17.93
C VAL A 596 -4.87 0.48 19.29
N GLN A 597 -3.95 1.37 19.63
CA GLN A 597 -3.27 1.36 20.93
C GLN A 597 -4.25 1.56 22.10
N ARG A 598 -5.24 2.41 21.91
CA ARG A 598 -6.35 2.64 22.84
C ARG A 598 -7.59 1.82 22.48
N GLY A 599 -7.79 1.58 21.19
CA GLY A 599 -9.02 1.17 20.55
C GLY A 599 -9.93 2.37 20.26
N THR A 600 -10.49 2.45 19.05
CA THR A 600 -11.35 3.57 18.61
C THR A 600 -12.47 3.85 19.63
N PHE A 601 -13.05 2.80 20.22
CA PHE A 601 -14.14 2.90 21.18
C PHE A 601 -13.66 2.94 22.64
N SER A 602 -12.39 3.24 22.90
CA SER A 602 -11.80 3.26 24.24
C SER A 602 -12.03 1.95 25.03
N HIS A 603 -11.80 0.83 24.38
CA HIS A 603 -12.08 -0.51 24.91
C HIS A 603 -10.81 -1.35 25.13
N ARG A 604 -9.72 -1.08 24.38
CA ARG A 604 -8.50 -1.92 24.39
C ARG A 604 -7.50 -1.49 25.46
N HIS A 605 -6.99 -0.27 25.39
CA HIS A 605 -5.95 0.28 26.28
C HIS A 605 -4.72 -0.63 26.37
N ALA A 606 -4.20 -1.07 25.22
CA ALA A 606 -3.07 -2.00 25.16
C ALA A 606 -1.70 -1.30 25.27
N VAL A 607 -1.64 0.00 25.01
CA VAL A 607 -0.48 0.87 25.24
C VAL A 607 -0.90 1.93 26.24
N LEU A 608 -0.21 1.97 27.37
CA LEU A 608 -0.45 2.93 28.44
C LEU A 608 0.49 4.11 28.29
N ASN A 609 0.02 5.31 28.63
CA ASN A 609 0.85 6.51 28.69
C ASN A 609 0.96 6.97 30.14
N ASP A 610 2.18 7.24 30.59
CA ASP A 610 2.42 7.79 31.89
C ASP A 610 1.81 9.20 32.00
N PHE A 611 1.02 9.44 33.04
CA PHE A 611 0.26 10.68 33.22
C PHE A 611 1.14 11.92 33.41
N ASN A 612 2.36 11.73 33.91
CA ASN A 612 3.27 12.83 34.26
C ASN A 612 4.32 13.06 33.15
N THR A 613 4.78 11.98 32.49
CA THR A 613 5.92 12.05 31.58
C THR A 613 5.56 11.77 30.12
N GLY A 614 4.36 11.21 29.83
CA GLY A 614 3.97 10.76 28.50
C GLY A 614 4.66 9.47 28.05
N ARG A 615 5.55 8.87 28.87
CA ARG A 615 6.25 7.62 28.52
C ARG A 615 5.26 6.49 28.25
N GLN A 616 5.46 5.79 27.15
CA GLN A 616 4.62 4.64 26.79
C GLN A 616 5.07 3.34 27.46
N TYR A 617 4.11 2.51 27.82
CA TYR A 617 4.32 1.18 28.35
C TYR A 617 3.32 0.19 27.77
N VAL A 618 3.81 -0.98 27.32
CA VAL A 618 2.99 -2.06 26.76
C VAL A 618 2.98 -3.24 27.75
N PRO A 619 1.93 -3.42 28.55
CA PRO A 619 1.91 -4.48 29.57
C PRO A 619 2.09 -5.89 28.97
N LEU A 620 1.42 -6.21 27.86
CA LEU A 620 1.55 -7.49 27.16
C LEU A 620 2.96 -7.78 26.63
N ALA A 621 3.82 -6.78 26.47
CA ALA A 621 5.21 -6.98 26.08
C ALA A 621 6.08 -7.41 27.29
N ASN A 622 5.52 -7.43 28.50
CA ASN A 622 6.23 -7.64 29.75
C ASN A 622 5.55 -8.71 30.63
N LEU A 623 4.94 -9.74 30.03
CA LEU A 623 4.34 -10.86 30.78
C LEU A 623 5.42 -11.72 31.42
N LYS A 624 6.42 -12.12 30.64
CA LYS A 624 7.59 -12.85 31.09
C LYS A 624 8.86 -12.45 30.32
N LYS A 625 10.01 -12.75 30.88
CA LYS A 625 11.29 -12.64 30.17
C LYS A 625 11.33 -13.64 29.00
N ASP A 626 11.96 -13.22 27.91
CA ASP A 626 12.18 -14.07 26.71
C ASP A 626 10.89 -14.50 25.98
N GLN A 627 9.79 -13.77 26.14
CA GLN A 627 8.59 -13.97 25.34
C GLN A 627 8.77 -13.45 23.91
N PRO A 628 7.98 -13.95 22.92
CA PRO A 628 7.97 -13.39 21.59
C PRO A 628 7.49 -11.92 21.58
N PRO A 629 7.89 -11.16 20.56
CA PRO A 629 7.52 -9.74 20.48
C PRO A 629 6.02 -9.55 20.25
N ILE A 630 5.50 -8.46 20.80
CA ILE A 630 4.21 -7.90 20.43
C ILE A 630 4.39 -6.47 19.91
N ALA A 631 3.79 -6.17 18.75
CA ALA A 631 3.74 -4.85 18.18
C ALA A 631 2.29 -4.36 18.13
N ILE A 632 1.98 -3.23 18.78
CA ILE A 632 0.66 -2.58 18.74
C ILE A 632 0.88 -1.16 18.26
N LEU A 633 0.47 -0.86 17.02
CA LEU A 633 0.91 0.31 16.28
C LEU A 633 -0.28 1.07 15.69
N ASN A 634 -0.43 2.32 16.09
CA ASN A 634 -1.31 3.22 15.35
C ASN A 634 -0.74 3.46 13.96
N SER A 635 -1.55 3.23 12.92
CA SER A 635 -1.18 3.51 11.55
C SER A 635 -1.44 4.98 11.18
N MET A 636 -0.89 5.42 10.06
CA MET A 636 -1.35 6.62 9.39
C MET A 636 -2.83 6.47 8.96
N LEU A 637 -3.48 7.58 8.61
CA LEU A 637 -4.88 7.62 8.16
C LEU A 637 -4.98 7.19 6.69
N SER A 638 -4.76 5.90 6.46
CA SER A 638 -4.86 5.24 5.17
C SER A 638 -5.16 3.75 5.39
N GLU A 639 -5.95 3.17 4.52
CA GLU A 639 -6.34 1.76 4.57
C GLU A 639 -5.56 0.92 3.58
N GLU A 640 -5.36 1.40 2.33
CA GLU A 640 -4.92 0.55 1.22
C GLU A 640 -3.47 0.08 1.39
N ALA A 641 -2.51 0.98 1.55
CA ALA A 641 -1.12 0.60 1.72
C ALA A 641 -0.87 -0.10 3.06
N VAL A 642 -1.54 0.33 4.13
CA VAL A 642 -1.40 -0.30 5.45
C VAL A 642 -1.90 -1.75 5.40
N LEU A 643 -3.08 -2.01 4.82
CA LEU A 643 -3.61 -3.36 4.68
C LEU A 643 -2.74 -4.21 3.74
N GLY A 644 -2.25 -3.63 2.63
CA GLY A 644 -1.32 -4.30 1.73
C GLY A 644 -0.01 -4.72 2.40
N PHE A 645 0.53 -3.87 3.26
CA PHE A 645 1.72 -4.17 4.06
C PHE A 645 1.45 -5.33 5.04
N GLU A 646 0.36 -5.28 5.79
CA GLU A 646 0.03 -6.33 6.76
C GLU A 646 -0.28 -7.67 6.08
N TYR A 647 -0.90 -7.65 4.89
CA TYR A 647 -1.03 -8.84 4.06
C TYR A 647 0.35 -9.42 3.69
N GLY A 648 1.27 -8.58 3.20
CA GLY A 648 2.64 -8.99 2.88
C GLY A 648 3.37 -9.57 4.08
N PHE A 649 3.25 -8.92 5.23
CA PHE A 649 3.81 -9.37 6.49
C PHE A 649 3.27 -10.75 6.90
N SER A 650 1.96 -10.94 6.86
CA SER A 650 1.30 -12.19 7.20
C SER A 650 1.66 -13.33 6.23
N SER A 651 1.83 -13.02 4.94
CA SER A 651 2.20 -14.01 3.92
C SER A 651 3.64 -14.50 4.04
N ALA A 652 4.53 -13.69 4.63
CA ALA A 652 5.94 -14.04 4.79
C ALA A 652 6.23 -14.93 6.01
N ASP A 653 5.47 -14.79 7.11
CA ASP A 653 5.67 -15.63 8.31
C ASP A 653 4.33 -16.11 8.91
N PRO A 654 3.94 -17.38 8.67
CA PRO A 654 2.67 -17.94 9.14
C PRO A 654 2.59 -18.13 10.67
N ARG A 655 3.67 -17.96 11.40
CA ARG A 655 3.74 -18.15 12.85
C ARG A 655 3.20 -16.95 13.62
N ASN A 656 3.13 -15.77 12.99
CA ASN A 656 2.65 -14.54 13.60
C ASN A 656 1.12 -14.45 13.56
N LEU A 657 0.54 -13.93 14.64
CA LEU A 657 -0.83 -13.41 14.60
C LEU A 657 -0.76 -11.95 14.10
N VAL A 658 -1.11 -11.74 12.86
CA VAL A 658 -1.15 -10.41 12.23
C VAL A 658 -2.58 -9.94 12.15
N MET A 659 -2.87 -8.76 12.71
CA MET A 659 -4.20 -8.19 12.83
C MET A 659 -4.19 -6.75 12.30
N TRP A 660 -5.12 -6.42 11.43
CA TRP A 660 -5.41 -5.06 11.01
C TRP A 660 -6.82 -4.67 11.44
N GLU A 661 -6.96 -3.54 12.12
CA GLU A 661 -8.26 -3.01 12.56
C GLU A 661 -8.60 -1.73 11.79
N ALA A 662 -9.73 -1.73 11.11
CA ALA A 662 -10.30 -0.50 10.57
C ALA A 662 -10.80 0.40 11.70
N GLN A 663 -10.74 1.72 11.54
CA GLN A 663 -11.30 2.64 12.56
C GLN A 663 -12.81 2.44 12.70
N PHE A 664 -13.52 2.35 11.58
CA PHE A 664 -14.85 1.78 11.40
C PHE A 664 -14.77 0.81 10.22
N GLY A 665 -15.53 -0.28 10.26
CA GLY A 665 -15.60 -1.22 9.16
C GLY A 665 -16.09 -0.59 7.85
N ASP A 666 -16.81 0.51 7.95
CA ASP A 666 -17.27 1.33 6.81
C ASP A 666 -16.12 1.83 5.93
N PHE A 667 -14.92 2.05 6.48
CA PHE A 667 -13.78 2.55 5.73
C PHE A 667 -12.97 1.46 5.01
N VAL A 668 -13.31 0.19 5.23
CA VAL A 668 -12.60 -0.94 4.62
C VAL A 668 -12.63 -0.91 3.08
N ASN A 669 -13.64 -0.26 2.49
CA ASN A 669 -13.74 -0.11 1.05
C ASN A 669 -12.63 0.79 0.44
N GLY A 670 -11.93 1.59 1.24
CA GLY A 670 -10.73 2.30 0.84
C GLY A 670 -9.57 1.37 0.46
N ALA A 671 -9.61 0.10 0.91
CA ALA A 671 -8.62 -0.93 0.57
C ALA A 671 -9.22 -2.08 -0.26
N GLN A 672 -10.34 -1.87 -0.96
CA GLN A 672 -11.06 -2.93 -1.67
C GLN A 672 -10.18 -3.65 -2.69
N ALA A 673 -9.29 -2.94 -3.39
CA ALA A 673 -8.42 -3.54 -4.37
C ALA A 673 -7.41 -4.55 -3.75
N ILE A 674 -6.88 -4.26 -2.56
CA ILE A 674 -6.05 -5.21 -1.80
C ILE A 674 -6.87 -6.43 -1.37
N ILE A 675 -8.11 -6.23 -0.93
CA ILE A 675 -9.00 -7.33 -0.53
C ILE A 675 -9.26 -8.26 -1.72
N ASP A 676 -9.68 -7.72 -2.86
CA ASP A 676 -10.06 -8.49 -4.04
C ASP A 676 -8.86 -9.21 -4.66
N GLN A 677 -7.73 -8.49 -4.82
CA GLN A 677 -6.62 -8.98 -5.61
C GLN A 677 -5.64 -9.87 -4.82
N PHE A 678 -5.50 -9.61 -3.51
CA PHE A 678 -4.55 -10.34 -2.66
C PHE A 678 -5.26 -11.21 -1.61
N ILE A 679 -6.06 -10.63 -0.71
CA ILE A 679 -6.61 -11.36 0.44
C ILE A 679 -7.55 -12.48 -0.01
N ALA A 680 -8.49 -12.18 -0.92
CA ALA A 680 -9.49 -13.14 -1.38
C ALA A 680 -8.95 -14.14 -2.43
N ALA A 681 -8.05 -13.71 -3.30
CA ALA A 681 -7.74 -14.43 -4.54
C ALA A 681 -6.30 -15.00 -4.64
N ALA A 682 -5.36 -14.57 -3.80
CA ALA A 682 -3.94 -14.95 -3.93
C ALA A 682 -3.70 -16.46 -3.80
N GLU A 683 -4.44 -17.16 -2.97
CA GLU A 683 -4.31 -18.60 -2.82
C GLU A 683 -4.72 -19.33 -4.10
N SER A 684 -5.84 -18.96 -4.73
CA SER A 684 -6.30 -19.57 -5.98
C SER A 684 -5.38 -19.22 -7.16
N LYS A 685 -4.98 -17.94 -7.28
CA LYS A 685 -4.14 -17.46 -8.38
C LYS A 685 -2.68 -17.88 -8.27
N TRP A 686 -2.09 -17.78 -7.09
CA TRP A 686 -0.63 -17.84 -6.89
C TRP A 686 -0.18 -18.87 -5.87
N ARG A 687 -1.09 -19.59 -5.24
CA ARG A 687 -0.80 -20.53 -4.14
C ARG A 687 -0.18 -19.87 -2.92
N LEU A 688 -0.47 -18.60 -2.70
CA LEU A 688 0.00 -17.85 -1.55
C LEU A 688 -1.10 -17.77 -0.50
N MET A 689 -0.87 -18.46 0.61
CA MET A 689 -1.73 -18.39 1.78
C MET A 689 -1.33 -17.23 2.69
N ASN A 690 -2.26 -16.75 3.50
CA ASN A 690 -1.98 -15.82 4.59
C ASN A 690 -2.92 -16.06 5.77
N GLY A 691 -2.53 -15.59 6.94
CA GLY A 691 -3.28 -15.72 8.18
C GLY A 691 -3.77 -14.37 8.72
N LEU A 692 -3.86 -13.34 7.88
CA LEU A 692 -4.29 -12.01 8.28
C LEU A 692 -5.67 -12.02 8.93
N VAL A 693 -5.81 -11.31 10.05
CA VAL A 693 -7.09 -11.04 10.72
C VAL A 693 -7.50 -9.60 10.44
N MET A 694 -8.70 -9.41 9.94
CA MET A 694 -9.29 -8.08 9.75
C MET A 694 -10.36 -7.85 10.81
N LEU A 695 -10.18 -6.84 11.65
CA LEU A 695 -11.13 -6.42 12.68
C LEU A 695 -11.92 -5.24 12.15
N LEU A 696 -13.21 -5.46 11.89
CA LEU A 696 -14.08 -4.50 11.22
C LEU A 696 -15.23 -4.10 12.15
N PRO A 697 -15.14 -2.95 12.85
CA PRO A 697 -16.26 -2.47 13.68
C PRO A 697 -17.54 -2.33 12.85
N HIS A 698 -18.58 -3.04 13.29
CA HIS A 698 -19.84 -3.20 12.58
C HIS A 698 -21.01 -3.26 13.56
N GLY A 699 -22.08 -2.57 13.27
CA GLY A 699 -23.29 -2.59 14.09
C GLY A 699 -24.16 -1.36 13.87
N TYR A 700 -25.48 -1.59 13.82
CA TYR A 700 -26.48 -0.58 13.63
C TYR A 700 -26.90 0.01 14.99
N GLU A 701 -26.49 1.25 15.25
CA GLU A 701 -26.63 1.91 16.56
C GLU A 701 -27.12 3.37 16.43
N GLY A 702 -27.71 3.72 15.28
CA GLY A 702 -28.20 5.08 15.01
C GLY A 702 -27.09 6.11 14.77
N GLN A 703 -25.91 5.68 14.36
CA GLN A 703 -24.73 6.52 14.11
C GLN A 703 -24.56 6.96 12.64
N GLY A 704 -25.56 6.65 11.80
CA GLY A 704 -25.55 7.05 10.39
C GLY A 704 -24.83 6.10 9.45
N PRO A 705 -24.75 6.47 8.15
CA PRO A 705 -24.31 5.59 7.07
C PRO A 705 -22.86 5.11 7.17
N GLU A 706 -21.91 5.97 7.56
CA GLU A 706 -20.49 5.66 7.54
C GLU A 706 -19.95 5.15 8.88
N HIS A 707 -20.82 4.77 9.84
CA HIS A 707 -20.46 4.31 11.18
C HIS A 707 -21.24 3.07 11.60
N SER A 708 -21.75 2.27 10.63
CA SER A 708 -22.65 1.16 10.88
C SER A 708 -22.29 -0.13 10.16
N TYR A 709 -21.67 -0.09 8.98
CA TYR A 709 -21.69 -1.19 8.06
C TYR A 709 -20.34 -1.53 7.43
N ALA A 710 -19.79 -2.70 7.74
CA ALA A 710 -18.49 -3.19 7.27
C ALA A 710 -18.57 -4.02 5.97
N TYR A 711 -19.54 -3.77 5.10
CA TYR A 711 -19.71 -4.44 3.80
C TYR A 711 -19.73 -5.98 3.87
N LEU A 712 -20.42 -6.53 4.84
CA LEU A 712 -20.49 -7.98 5.08
C LEU A 712 -20.90 -8.78 3.83
N ASP A 713 -21.88 -8.30 3.07
CA ASP A 713 -22.35 -8.91 1.82
C ASP A 713 -21.23 -9.00 0.77
N ARG A 714 -20.34 -8.01 0.68
CA ARG A 714 -19.20 -8.03 -0.26
C ARG A 714 -18.19 -9.10 0.10
N PHE A 715 -17.86 -9.25 1.38
CA PHE A 715 -16.98 -10.34 1.83
C PHE A 715 -17.62 -11.71 1.55
N LEU A 716 -18.90 -11.89 1.81
CA LEU A 716 -19.60 -13.14 1.53
C LEU A 716 -19.67 -13.44 0.02
N ALA A 717 -19.77 -12.41 -0.83
CA ALA A 717 -19.70 -12.57 -2.29
C ALA A 717 -18.31 -13.00 -2.80
N LEU A 718 -17.23 -12.66 -2.08
CA LEU A 718 -15.87 -13.10 -2.39
C LEU A 718 -15.55 -14.52 -1.89
N CYS A 719 -16.42 -15.13 -1.09
CA CYS A 719 -16.19 -16.43 -0.47
C CYS A 719 -16.40 -17.58 -1.47
N ALA A 720 -15.34 -18.34 -1.72
CA ALA A 720 -15.39 -19.55 -2.55
C ALA A 720 -14.22 -20.49 -2.17
N ALA A 721 -14.38 -21.78 -2.34
CA ALA A 721 -13.34 -22.79 -2.16
C ALA A 721 -12.57 -22.67 -0.81
N ASP A 722 -13.27 -22.28 0.25
CA ASP A 722 -12.72 -22.07 1.59
C ASP A 722 -11.55 -21.07 1.65
N ASN A 723 -11.58 -20.04 0.78
CA ASN A 723 -10.51 -19.05 0.64
C ASN A 723 -10.32 -18.14 1.87
N MET A 724 -11.35 -17.93 2.66
CA MET A 724 -11.31 -17.08 3.86
C MET A 724 -12.30 -17.56 4.92
N GLN A 725 -12.40 -16.84 6.04
CA GLN A 725 -13.39 -17.04 7.07
C GLN A 725 -14.11 -15.72 7.33
N VAL A 726 -15.44 -15.74 7.43
CA VAL A 726 -16.25 -14.57 7.80
C VAL A 726 -17.02 -14.91 9.07
N CYS A 727 -16.74 -14.18 10.16
CA CYS A 727 -17.31 -14.44 11.47
C CYS A 727 -17.82 -13.14 12.11
N GLN A 728 -18.87 -13.29 12.91
CA GLN A 728 -19.47 -12.22 13.70
C GLN A 728 -19.66 -12.70 15.14
N PRO A 729 -18.63 -12.64 15.98
CA PRO A 729 -18.71 -13.12 17.35
C PRO A 729 -19.70 -12.30 18.16
N SER A 730 -20.45 -12.98 19.03
CA SER A 730 -21.46 -12.36 19.89
C SER A 730 -21.04 -12.26 21.36
N THR A 731 -19.90 -12.86 21.74
CA THR A 731 -19.39 -12.81 23.12
C THR A 731 -17.86 -12.66 23.14
N PRO A 732 -17.25 -12.11 24.22
CA PRO A 732 -15.81 -12.05 24.40
C PRO A 732 -15.10 -13.42 24.30
N ALA A 733 -15.71 -14.49 24.80
CA ALA A 733 -15.14 -15.83 24.71
C ALA A 733 -15.11 -16.35 23.26
N GLN A 734 -16.15 -16.10 22.47
CA GLN A 734 -16.13 -16.46 21.04
C GLN A 734 -15.02 -15.71 20.29
N TYR A 735 -14.84 -14.42 20.56
CA TYR A 735 -13.75 -13.62 19.99
C TYR A 735 -12.37 -14.16 20.42
N PHE A 736 -12.18 -14.46 21.70
CA PHE A 736 -10.96 -15.11 22.21
C PHE A 736 -10.65 -16.41 21.45
N HIS A 737 -11.64 -17.28 21.29
CA HIS A 737 -11.46 -18.55 20.59
C HIS A 737 -11.16 -18.38 19.10
N LEU A 738 -11.75 -17.37 18.43
CA LEU A 738 -11.48 -17.06 17.03
C LEU A 738 -10.01 -16.66 16.81
N LEU A 739 -9.46 -15.78 17.66
CA LEU A 739 -8.05 -15.37 17.58
C LEU A 739 -7.10 -16.53 17.83
N ARG A 740 -7.37 -17.35 18.83
CA ARG A 740 -6.53 -18.51 19.14
C ARG A 740 -6.64 -19.59 18.06
N ARG A 741 -7.85 -19.83 17.53
CA ARG A 741 -8.09 -20.75 16.42
C ARG A 741 -7.23 -20.40 15.21
N GLN A 742 -7.08 -19.12 14.89
CA GLN A 742 -6.30 -18.64 13.74
C GLN A 742 -4.84 -19.13 13.79
N ILE A 743 -4.27 -19.25 14.97
CA ILE A 743 -2.88 -19.72 15.17
C ILE A 743 -2.79 -21.23 15.41
N ARG A 744 -3.75 -21.82 16.10
CA ARG A 744 -3.72 -23.26 16.48
C ARG A 744 -3.94 -24.20 15.30
N ARG A 745 -4.42 -23.72 14.17
CA ARG A 745 -4.59 -24.52 12.95
C ARG A 745 -3.25 -24.81 12.28
N THR A 746 -3.20 -25.95 11.59
CA THR A 746 -2.08 -26.36 10.75
C THR A 746 -2.07 -25.69 9.38
N PHE A 747 -3.05 -24.86 9.08
CA PHE A 747 -3.18 -24.08 7.86
C PHE A 747 -3.52 -22.62 8.20
N ARG A 748 -3.38 -21.73 7.20
CA ARG A 748 -3.71 -20.30 7.34
C ARG A 748 -4.72 -19.89 6.29
N LYS A 749 -5.77 -19.19 6.73
CA LYS A 749 -6.78 -18.53 5.88
C LYS A 749 -7.08 -17.17 6.47
N PRO A 750 -7.31 -16.13 5.68
CA PRO A 750 -7.75 -14.83 6.20
C PRO A 750 -8.98 -14.96 7.08
N LEU A 751 -9.03 -14.18 8.15
CA LEU A 751 -10.15 -14.14 9.09
C LEU A 751 -10.74 -12.74 9.11
N ILE A 752 -11.98 -12.61 8.62
CA ILE A 752 -12.73 -11.36 8.59
C ILE A 752 -13.69 -11.37 9.78
N LEU A 753 -13.51 -10.44 10.71
CA LEU A 753 -14.30 -10.33 11.93
C LEU A 753 -15.16 -9.07 11.91
N MET A 754 -16.47 -9.25 11.89
CA MET A 754 -17.43 -8.19 12.13
C MET A 754 -17.47 -7.90 13.63
N MET A 755 -16.69 -6.89 14.07
CA MET A 755 -16.49 -6.58 15.49
C MET A 755 -17.64 -5.72 16.02
N PRO A 756 -18.17 -5.98 17.22
CA PRO A 756 -19.22 -5.18 17.79
C PRO A 756 -18.72 -3.81 18.28
N LYS A 757 -19.63 -2.86 18.37
CA LYS A 757 -19.45 -1.56 19.03
C LYS A 757 -20.25 -1.49 20.31
N TYR A 758 -21.58 -1.66 20.23
CA TYR A 758 -22.49 -1.62 21.38
C TYR A 758 -22.19 -2.71 22.41
N LEU A 759 -21.90 -3.93 21.94
CA LEU A 759 -21.65 -5.07 22.84
C LEU A 759 -20.37 -4.89 23.68
N LEU A 760 -19.46 -4.01 23.28
CA LEU A 760 -18.24 -3.69 24.07
C LEU A 760 -18.57 -3.23 25.50
N ARG A 761 -19.79 -2.71 25.73
CA ARG A 761 -20.24 -2.18 27.02
C ARG A 761 -21.51 -2.85 27.55
N LEU A 762 -22.09 -3.75 26.80
CA LEU A 762 -23.30 -4.48 27.22
C LEU A 762 -22.90 -5.64 28.13
N SER A 763 -23.21 -5.55 29.41
CA SER A 763 -22.88 -6.55 30.43
C SER A 763 -23.43 -7.95 30.12
N ASP A 764 -24.58 -8.03 29.47
CA ASP A 764 -25.25 -9.26 29.08
C ASP A 764 -24.45 -10.07 28.02
N SER A 765 -23.53 -9.39 27.32
CA SER A 765 -22.62 -10.03 26.37
C SER A 765 -21.35 -10.56 27.02
N PHE A 766 -21.04 -10.14 28.26
CA PHE A 766 -19.78 -10.51 28.93
C PHE A 766 -19.73 -12.01 29.25
N SER A 767 -18.52 -12.54 29.23
CA SER A 767 -18.30 -13.99 29.40
C SER A 767 -17.89 -14.37 30.83
N ARG A 768 -18.02 -15.65 31.12
CA ARG A 768 -17.51 -16.28 32.34
C ARG A 768 -16.18 -16.96 32.06
N ILE A 769 -15.38 -17.20 33.09
CA ILE A 769 -14.05 -17.82 32.91
C ILE A 769 -14.14 -19.25 32.32
N GLU A 770 -15.22 -19.96 32.63
CA GLU A 770 -15.48 -21.31 32.12
C GLU A 770 -15.62 -21.32 30.60
N ASP A 771 -16.11 -20.23 30.01
CA ASP A 771 -16.23 -20.07 28.57
C ASP A 771 -14.87 -20.06 27.86
N PHE A 772 -13.78 -19.70 28.57
CA PHE A 772 -12.40 -19.67 28.06
C PHE A 772 -11.61 -20.94 28.41
N THR A 773 -11.96 -21.62 29.53
CA THR A 773 -11.19 -22.77 30.05
C THR A 773 -11.72 -24.12 29.60
N ASP A 774 -13.03 -24.26 29.45
CA ASP A 774 -13.71 -25.53 29.26
C ASP A 774 -14.26 -25.71 27.84
N ASN A 775 -14.45 -24.58 27.12
CA ASN A 775 -15.03 -24.54 25.81
C ASN A 775 -14.01 -24.33 24.68
N SER A 776 -14.50 -24.39 23.46
CA SER A 776 -13.83 -24.01 22.22
C SER A 776 -14.78 -23.16 21.41
N LEU A 777 -14.37 -22.65 20.26
CA LEU A 777 -15.24 -21.91 19.37
C LEU A 777 -16.47 -22.73 19.00
N SER A 778 -17.65 -22.16 19.20
CA SER A 778 -18.91 -22.66 18.68
C SER A 778 -19.29 -21.91 17.43
N LEU A 779 -19.47 -22.60 16.31
CA LEU A 779 -19.84 -21.96 15.02
C LEU A 779 -21.30 -21.47 15.03
N VAL A 780 -22.15 -22.15 15.79
CA VAL A 780 -23.55 -21.83 16.02
C VAL A 780 -23.87 -22.05 17.49
N LEU A 781 -24.50 -21.09 18.13
CA LEU A 781 -24.93 -21.15 19.53
C LEU A 781 -26.46 -21.29 19.59
N ASP A 782 -26.90 -22.38 20.21
CA ASP A 782 -28.32 -22.67 20.49
C ASP A 782 -28.90 -21.67 21.51
N ASP A 783 -30.21 -21.56 21.58
CA ASP A 783 -30.88 -20.74 22.59
C ASP A 783 -30.79 -21.38 23.98
N PRO A 784 -30.05 -20.80 24.93
CA PRO A 784 -29.87 -21.39 26.25
C PRO A 784 -31.12 -21.26 27.14
N THR A 785 -32.09 -20.45 26.73
CA THR A 785 -33.28 -20.13 27.56
C THR A 785 -34.47 -21.01 27.25
N ILE A 786 -34.38 -21.91 26.28
CA ILE A 786 -35.49 -22.81 25.86
C ILE A 786 -35.33 -24.18 26.54
N PRO A 787 -36.11 -24.46 27.58
CA PRO A 787 -36.06 -25.76 28.27
C PRO A 787 -36.79 -26.85 27.48
N ASP A 788 -37.95 -26.54 26.88
CA ASP A 788 -38.76 -27.44 26.05
C ASP A 788 -38.71 -27.05 24.58
N ARG A 789 -37.89 -27.77 23.79
CA ARG A 789 -37.71 -27.53 22.36
C ARG A 789 -38.90 -27.90 21.50
N ASP A 790 -39.75 -28.82 21.98
CA ASP A 790 -40.97 -29.23 21.24
C ASP A 790 -42.06 -28.17 21.30
N SER A 791 -41.98 -27.22 22.23
CA SER A 791 -42.90 -26.07 22.29
C SER A 791 -42.59 -24.98 21.24
N VAL A 792 -41.42 -25.05 20.61
CA VAL A 792 -40.97 -24.00 19.67
C VAL A 792 -41.66 -24.13 18.31
N LYS A 793 -42.25 -23.05 17.85
CA LYS A 793 -42.93 -22.96 16.53
C LYS A 793 -42.13 -22.19 15.51
N ARG A 794 -41.25 -21.24 15.99
CA ARG A 794 -40.42 -20.39 15.17
C ARG A 794 -38.95 -20.43 15.66
N VAL A 795 -38.01 -20.58 14.71
CA VAL A 795 -36.59 -20.49 14.98
C VAL A 795 -35.99 -19.28 14.23
N LEU A 796 -35.47 -18.34 14.97
CA LEU A 796 -34.79 -17.15 14.44
C LEU A 796 -33.31 -17.37 14.43
N PHE A 797 -32.68 -17.46 13.25
CA PHE A 797 -31.24 -17.41 13.09
C PHE A 797 -30.81 -15.94 12.92
N CYS A 798 -29.77 -15.54 13.61
CA CYS A 798 -29.22 -14.18 13.55
C CYS A 798 -27.71 -14.16 13.86
N SER A 799 -27.06 -13.02 13.70
CA SER A 799 -25.66 -12.81 14.07
C SER A 799 -25.48 -11.48 14.81
N GLY A 800 -24.50 -11.40 15.68
CA GLY A 800 -24.07 -10.17 16.34
C GLY A 800 -25.08 -9.55 17.30
N LYS A 801 -25.21 -8.22 17.27
CA LYS A 801 -25.98 -7.39 18.21
C LYS A 801 -27.47 -7.72 18.23
N VAL A 802 -28.07 -8.00 17.10
CA VAL A 802 -29.52 -8.21 16.97
C VAL A 802 -30.05 -9.34 17.86
N TYR A 803 -29.18 -10.33 18.21
CA TYR A 803 -29.50 -11.36 19.17
C TYR A 803 -29.92 -10.74 20.52
N TYR A 804 -29.16 -9.81 21.05
CA TYR A 804 -29.43 -9.20 22.36
C TYR A 804 -30.69 -8.33 22.33
N THR A 805 -30.92 -7.63 21.24
CA THR A 805 -32.15 -6.85 21.05
C THR A 805 -33.39 -7.76 21.03
N LEU A 806 -33.34 -8.87 20.29
CA LEU A 806 -34.41 -9.87 20.25
C LEU A 806 -34.59 -10.54 21.62
N ALA A 807 -33.53 -10.99 22.28
CA ALA A 807 -33.59 -11.69 23.55
C ALA A 807 -34.22 -10.81 24.66
N ALA A 808 -33.75 -9.54 24.77
CA ALA A 808 -34.30 -8.59 25.73
C ALA A 808 -35.79 -8.28 25.49
N LYS A 809 -36.19 -8.09 24.22
CA LYS A 809 -37.60 -7.83 23.89
C LYS A 809 -38.45 -9.06 24.14
N ARG A 810 -37.99 -10.28 23.77
CA ARG A 810 -38.67 -11.55 24.03
C ARG A 810 -38.92 -11.76 25.51
N GLU A 811 -37.95 -11.50 26.35
CA GLU A 811 -38.05 -11.62 27.82
C GLU A 811 -39.05 -10.59 28.36
N LYS A 812 -38.90 -9.33 27.99
CA LYS A 812 -39.79 -8.21 28.42
C LYS A 812 -41.26 -8.48 28.10
N GLU A 813 -41.53 -8.97 26.87
CA GLU A 813 -42.93 -9.22 26.41
C GLU A 813 -43.39 -10.67 26.72
N ASN A 814 -42.57 -11.47 27.41
CA ASN A 814 -42.82 -12.86 27.77
C ASN A 814 -43.28 -13.74 26.58
N VAL A 815 -42.66 -13.56 25.42
CA VAL A 815 -42.96 -14.29 24.18
C VAL A 815 -42.55 -15.76 24.33
N LYS A 816 -43.42 -16.68 23.99
CA LYS A 816 -43.21 -18.14 24.05
C LYS A 816 -43.16 -18.74 22.63
N GLY A 817 -42.55 -19.94 22.51
CA GLY A 817 -42.54 -20.68 21.26
C GLY A 817 -41.59 -20.13 20.18
N VAL A 818 -40.72 -19.18 20.52
CA VAL A 818 -39.69 -18.59 19.63
C VAL A 818 -38.31 -18.87 20.20
N ALA A 819 -37.47 -19.58 19.45
CA ALA A 819 -36.04 -19.79 19.75
C ALA A 819 -35.15 -18.81 18.95
N ILE A 820 -34.08 -18.30 19.56
CA ILE A 820 -33.11 -17.36 18.93
C ILE A 820 -31.72 -18.02 18.90
N VAL A 821 -31.28 -18.37 17.72
CA VAL A 821 -30.01 -19.07 17.45
C VAL A 821 -28.98 -18.14 16.85
N ARG A 822 -27.78 -18.13 17.40
CA ARG A 822 -26.69 -17.26 16.92
C ARG A 822 -25.78 -18.00 15.95
N VAL A 823 -25.54 -17.45 14.78
CA VAL A 823 -24.55 -17.94 13.82
C VAL A 823 -23.28 -17.08 13.99
N GLU A 824 -22.25 -17.66 14.62
CA GLU A 824 -20.98 -16.97 14.92
C GLU A 824 -20.02 -16.98 13.74
N GLN A 825 -20.10 -18.01 12.89
CA GLN A 825 -19.36 -18.11 11.63
C GLN A 825 -20.35 -18.23 10.47
N LEU A 826 -20.25 -17.28 9.53
CA LEU A 826 -21.06 -17.30 8.31
C LEU A 826 -20.37 -18.12 7.21
N TYR A 827 -19.04 -17.95 7.04
CA TYR A 827 -18.26 -18.70 6.07
C TYR A 827 -16.94 -19.24 6.68
N PRO A 828 -16.50 -20.46 6.41
CA PRO A 828 -17.25 -21.52 5.71
C PRO A 828 -18.59 -21.82 6.41
N PHE A 829 -19.64 -22.07 5.62
CA PHE A 829 -20.99 -22.23 6.12
C PHE A 829 -21.11 -23.45 7.09
N PRO A 830 -21.56 -23.27 8.33
CA PRO A 830 -21.62 -24.31 9.36
C PRO A 830 -22.80 -25.24 9.17
N LYS A 831 -22.85 -25.95 8.05
CA LYS A 831 -23.96 -26.78 7.61
C LYS A 831 -24.37 -27.84 8.65
N LYS A 832 -23.38 -28.55 9.22
CA LYS A 832 -23.61 -29.63 10.18
C LYS A 832 -24.22 -29.11 11.47
N GLU A 833 -23.72 -28.00 11.96
CA GLU A 833 -24.18 -27.35 13.19
C GLU A 833 -25.61 -26.85 13.03
N ILE A 834 -25.93 -26.18 11.92
CA ILE A 834 -27.28 -25.71 11.62
C ILE A 834 -28.25 -26.87 11.47
N GLN A 835 -27.86 -27.95 10.76
CA GLN A 835 -28.69 -29.17 10.68
C GLN A 835 -28.93 -29.77 12.08
N GLY A 836 -27.90 -29.78 12.94
CA GLY A 836 -28.04 -30.27 14.32
C GLY A 836 -29.00 -29.42 15.15
N ILE A 837 -29.03 -28.10 14.95
CA ILE A 837 -29.99 -27.19 15.59
C ILE A 837 -31.40 -27.48 15.08
N LEU A 838 -31.63 -27.49 13.76
CA LEU A 838 -32.96 -27.73 13.17
C LEU A 838 -33.52 -29.09 13.62
N ALA A 839 -32.70 -30.11 13.75
CA ALA A 839 -33.11 -31.43 14.26
C ALA A 839 -33.58 -31.42 15.71
N ARG A 840 -33.23 -30.41 16.52
CA ARG A 840 -33.72 -30.24 17.91
C ARG A 840 -35.08 -29.58 17.98
N TYR A 841 -35.42 -28.70 17.02
CA TYR A 841 -36.68 -27.93 16.98
C TYR A 841 -37.68 -28.53 15.99
N ARG A 842 -38.08 -29.80 16.22
CA ARG A 842 -38.89 -30.61 15.29
C ARG A 842 -40.26 -30.03 14.99
N GLN A 843 -40.81 -29.24 15.92
CA GLN A 843 -42.14 -28.66 15.79
C GLN A 843 -42.12 -27.25 15.14
N ALA A 844 -40.96 -26.72 14.84
CA ALA A 844 -40.84 -25.42 14.19
C ALA A 844 -41.38 -25.49 12.74
N ARG A 845 -42.24 -24.54 12.41
CA ARG A 845 -42.88 -24.42 11.09
C ARG A 845 -42.35 -23.19 10.34
N GLU A 846 -41.73 -22.29 11.06
CA GLU A 846 -41.12 -21.09 10.49
C GLU A 846 -39.65 -20.99 10.94
N ILE A 847 -38.80 -20.96 9.96
CA ILE A 847 -37.38 -20.71 10.13
C ILE A 847 -37.11 -19.34 9.53
N ALA A 848 -36.45 -18.44 10.27
CA ALA A 848 -36.17 -17.10 9.78
C ALA A 848 -34.73 -16.70 9.92
N TRP A 849 -34.25 -15.86 9.00
CA TRP A 849 -33.05 -15.07 9.17
C TRP A 849 -33.41 -13.67 9.63
N VAL A 850 -32.76 -13.22 10.70
CA VAL A 850 -32.99 -11.88 11.27
C VAL A 850 -31.67 -11.12 11.24
N GLN A 851 -31.66 -9.91 10.67
CA GLN A 851 -30.49 -9.05 10.62
C GLN A 851 -30.83 -7.56 10.82
N ASP A 852 -29.86 -6.79 11.31
CA ASP A 852 -29.98 -5.34 11.45
C ASP A 852 -29.87 -4.59 10.11
N GLU A 853 -29.15 -5.15 9.16
CA GLU A 853 -28.84 -4.59 7.86
C GLU A 853 -30.08 -4.53 6.94
N PRO A 854 -30.11 -3.60 5.96
CA PRO A 854 -31.08 -3.61 4.89
C PRO A 854 -31.09 -4.91 4.10
N ARG A 855 -32.23 -5.28 3.52
CA ARG A 855 -32.43 -6.56 2.81
C ARG A 855 -31.41 -6.83 1.70
N ASN A 856 -30.95 -5.81 0.99
CA ASN A 856 -29.94 -5.91 -0.07
C ASN A 856 -28.51 -5.91 0.45
N ARG A 857 -28.32 -5.96 1.77
CA ARG A 857 -27.01 -5.95 2.46
C ARG A 857 -26.98 -7.03 3.53
N GLY A 858 -25.84 -7.13 4.24
CA GLY A 858 -25.71 -8.12 5.30
C GLY A 858 -25.61 -9.54 4.78
N ALA A 859 -26.06 -10.51 5.56
CA ALA A 859 -25.90 -11.93 5.26
C ALA A 859 -27.10 -12.57 4.58
N TRP A 860 -28.25 -11.87 4.41
CA TRP A 860 -29.51 -12.48 3.97
C TRP A 860 -29.35 -13.31 2.70
N HIS A 861 -28.86 -12.75 1.61
CA HIS A 861 -28.78 -13.48 0.33
C HIS A 861 -27.90 -14.74 0.42
N PHE A 862 -26.77 -14.64 1.11
CA PHE A 862 -25.91 -15.79 1.38
C PHE A 862 -26.62 -16.85 2.23
N MET A 863 -27.28 -16.45 3.30
CA MET A 863 -27.96 -17.37 4.21
C MET A 863 -29.23 -17.96 3.58
N GLU A 864 -29.96 -17.21 2.77
CA GLU A 864 -31.15 -17.70 2.04
C GLU A 864 -30.79 -18.92 1.17
N ASP A 865 -29.74 -18.82 0.35
CA ASP A 865 -29.31 -19.91 -0.53
C ASP A 865 -28.96 -21.18 0.24
N HIS A 866 -28.26 -21.02 1.37
CA HIS A 866 -27.79 -22.15 2.17
C HIS A 866 -28.88 -22.73 3.06
N LEU A 867 -29.71 -21.92 3.70
CA LEU A 867 -30.76 -22.38 4.61
C LEU A 867 -31.92 -23.06 3.85
N ARG A 868 -32.25 -22.57 2.65
CA ARG A 868 -33.37 -23.12 1.86
C ARG A 868 -33.21 -24.63 1.60
N GLY A 869 -31.98 -25.07 1.37
CA GLY A 869 -31.64 -26.50 1.17
C GLY A 869 -31.59 -27.34 2.44
N LEU A 870 -31.81 -26.75 3.61
CA LEU A 870 -31.75 -27.45 4.91
C LEU A 870 -33.11 -27.49 5.63
N LEU A 871 -34.16 -26.85 5.09
CA LEU A 871 -35.45 -26.77 5.75
C LEU A 871 -36.07 -28.14 5.90
N PRO A 872 -36.57 -28.49 7.08
CA PRO A 872 -37.44 -29.66 7.25
C PRO A 872 -38.84 -29.42 6.67
N ASP A 873 -39.42 -30.39 5.96
CA ASP A 873 -40.77 -30.28 5.47
C ASP A 873 -41.78 -30.31 6.63
N PRO A 874 -42.80 -29.43 6.67
CA PRO A 874 -43.20 -28.37 5.77
C PRO A 874 -42.77 -26.93 6.23
N ALA A 875 -41.62 -26.77 6.80
CA ALA A 875 -41.17 -25.46 7.30
C ALA A 875 -40.92 -24.45 6.15
N VAL A 876 -41.14 -23.18 6.42
CA VAL A 876 -40.92 -22.07 5.49
C VAL A 876 -39.75 -21.18 5.97
N LEU A 877 -39.02 -20.60 5.03
CA LEU A 877 -37.96 -19.63 5.30
C LEU A 877 -38.49 -18.20 5.16
N THR A 878 -38.31 -17.41 6.20
CA THR A 878 -38.75 -16.01 6.28
C THR A 878 -37.57 -15.08 6.53
N TYR A 879 -37.66 -13.83 6.09
CA TYR A 879 -36.71 -12.75 6.35
C TYR A 879 -37.34 -11.71 7.27
N PHE A 880 -36.60 -11.31 8.31
CA PHE A 880 -36.92 -10.17 9.16
C PHE A 880 -35.69 -9.21 9.20
N GLY A 881 -35.89 -7.99 8.79
CA GLY A 881 -34.88 -6.96 8.74
C GLY A 881 -35.42 -5.69 8.10
N ARG A 882 -34.56 -4.73 7.86
CA ARG A 882 -34.91 -3.48 7.20
C ARG A 882 -35.17 -3.72 5.71
N ASP A 883 -35.98 -2.84 5.11
CA ASP A 883 -36.17 -2.82 3.67
C ASP A 883 -34.87 -2.53 2.91
N ALA A 884 -34.85 -2.89 1.61
CA ALA A 884 -33.72 -2.59 0.75
C ALA A 884 -33.47 -1.07 0.68
N ALA A 885 -32.22 -0.66 0.84
CA ALA A 885 -31.84 0.74 0.87
C ALA A 885 -30.53 0.99 0.08
N ALA A 886 -30.46 2.14 -0.59
CA ALA A 886 -29.28 2.59 -1.28
C ALA A 886 -28.15 2.99 -0.28
N SER A 887 -28.53 3.66 0.81
CA SER A 887 -27.63 3.97 1.92
C SER A 887 -27.46 2.76 2.85
N PRO A 888 -26.27 2.55 3.44
CA PRO A 888 -26.07 1.46 4.40
C PRO A 888 -26.95 1.52 5.63
N ALA A 889 -27.19 2.73 6.16
CA ALA A 889 -28.02 2.96 7.34
C ALA A 889 -28.75 4.30 7.24
N THR A 890 -29.82 4.45 8.03
CA THR A 890 -30.50 5.74 8.16
C THR A 890 -29.67 6.76 8.94
N GLY A 891 -29.70 8.03 8.53
CA GLY A 891 -29.02 9.13 9.22
C GLY A 891 -29.72 9.66 10.47
N LEU A 892 -31.00 9.33 10.67
CA LEU A 892 -31.84 9.82 11.77
C LEU A 892 -32.02 8.75 12.85
N ASN A 893 -31.61 9.06 14.08
CA ASN A 893 -31.69 8.14 15.21
C ASN A 893 -33.13 7.68 15.54
N ASN A 894 -34.13 8.57 15.37
CA ASN A 894 -35.50 8.19 15.60
C ASN A 894 -36.02 7.21 14.54
N THR A 895 -35.66 7.40 13.28
CA THR A 895 -35.97 6.46 12.19
C THR A 895 -35.29 5.11 12.46
N HIS A 896 -34.03 5.12 12.86
CA HIS A 896 -33.31 3.90 13.24
C HIS A 896 -34.05 3.11 14.34
N LYS A 897 -34.48 3.77 15.41
CA LYS A 897 -35.19 3.14 16.52
C LYS A 897 -36.54 2.57 16.08
N ASN A 898 -37.30 3.30 15.26
CA ASN A 898 -38.57 2.84 14.74
C ASN A 898 -38.39 1.60 13.84
N GLU A 899 -37.42 1.61 12.96
CA GLU A 899 -37.09 0.45 12.11
C GLU A 899 -36.66 -0.76 12.95
N GLU A 900 -35.83 -0.57 13.99
CA GLU A 900 -35.43 -1.63 14.90
C GLU A 900 -36.62 -2.20 15.67
N GLU A 901 -37.52 -1.36 16.15
CA GLU A 901 -38.74 -1.80 16.86
C GLU A 901 -39.67 -2.59 15.94
N LEU A 902 -39.82 -2.16 14.68
CA LEU A 902 -40.62 -2.85 13.67
C LEU A 902 -40.07 -4.24 13.35
N LEU A 903 -38.75 -4.32 13.04
CA LEU A 903 -38.14 -5.61 12.70
C LEU A 903 -38.20 -6.61 13.85
N VAL A 904 -37.93 -6.15 15.09
CA VAL A 904 -37.98 -6.97 16.30
C VAL A 904 -39.41 -7.42 16.60
N GLY A 905 -40.34 -6.51 16.45
CA GLY A 905 -41.78 -6.79 16.62
C GLY A 905 -42.29 -7.86 15.65
N HIS A 906 -41.96 -7.77 14.37
CA HIS A 906 -42.30 -8.76 13.36
C HIS A 906 -41.64 -10.11 13.61
N ALA A 907 -40.36 -10.13 13.97
CA ALA A 907 -39.61 -11.36 14.27
C ALA A 907 -40.21 -12.11 15.47
N LEU A 908 -40.75 -11.40 16.47
CA LEU A 908 -41.35 -11.94 17.71
C LEU A 908 -42.89 -12.04 17.69
N GLU A 909 -43.57 -11.77 16.58
CA GLU A 909 -45.04 -11.77 16.42
C GLU A 909 -45.76 -10.86 17.40
N LEU A 910 -45.17 -9.73 17.73
CA LEU A 910 -45.82 -8.76 18.61
C LEU A 910 -46.93 -7.99 17.87
N PRO A 911 -48.07 -7.67 18.53
CA PRO A 911 -49.17 -6.94 17.89
C PRO A 911 -48.79 -5.49 17.57
N HIS A 912 -48.94 -5.09 16.31
CA HIS A 912 -48.46 -3.80 15.78
C HIS A 912 -49.58 -2.78 15.48
N LYS A 913 -50.62 -2.68 16.24
CA LYS A 913 -51.72 -1.76 15.92
C LYS A 913 -51.39 -0.26 16.04
N GLU A 914 -50.40 0.11 16.85
CA GLU A 914 -50.11 1.54 17.13
C GLU A 914 -48.92 2.12 16.35
N THR A 915 -47.99 1.30 15.90
CA THR A 915 -46.77 1.80 15.29
C THR A 915 -46.93 2.24 13.82
N ARG A 916 -47.82 1.61 13.08
CA ARG A 916 -48.06 1.96 11.67
C ARG A 916 -48.89 3.25 11.59
N GLU A 917 -49.83 3.46 12.52
CA GLU A 917 -50.57 4.71 12.63
C GLU A 917 -49.69 5.89 13.09
N ALA A 918 -48.69 5.64 13.95
CA ALA A 918 -47.72 6.66 14.39
C ALA A 918 -46.75 7.06 13.26
N ILE A 919 -46.33 6.12 12.42
CA ILE A 919 -45.44 6.40 11.26
C ILE A 919 -46.22 7.12 10.16
N ASP A 920 -47.47 6.72 9.90
CA ASP A 920 -48.34 7.40 8.95
C ASP A 920 -48.75 8.80 9.45
N ALA A 921 -48.94 8.97 10.77
CA ALA A 921 -49.18 10.29 11.37
C ALA A 921 -47.92 11.17 11.33
N GLN A 922 -46.74 10.63 11.54
CA GLN A 922 -45.50 11.37 11.45
C GLN A 922 -45.11 11.73 10.02
N SER A 923 -45.40 10.84 9.05
CA SER A 923 -45.25 11.10 7.61
C SER A 923 -46.23 12.19 7.15
N LYS A 924 -47.44 12.23 7.68
CA LYS A 924 -48.40 13.32 7.45
C LYS A 924 -47.94 14.64 8.06
N ILE A 925 -47.41 14.63 9.30
CA ILE A 925 -46.87 15.82 9.97
C ILE A 925 -45.64 16.39 9.22
N VAL A 926 -44.80 15.53 8.66
CA VAL A 926 -43.65 15.95 7.84
C VAL A 926 -44.11 16.52 6.50
N MET A 927 -45.11 15.93 5.86
CA MET A 927 -45.72 16.48 4.64
C MET A 927 -46.53 17.78 4.90
N GLU A 928 -47.19 17.92 6.03
CA GLU A 928 -47.89 19.15 6.40
C GLU A 928 -46.90 20.27 6.79
N LYS A 929 -45.74 19.94 7.39
CA LYS A 929 -44.68 20.92 7.70
C LYS A 929 -43.85 21.29 6.49
N SER A 930 -43.88 20.53 5.42
CA SER A 930 -43.23 20.86 4.15
C SER A 930 -44.16 21.58 3.15
N ALA A 931 -45.43 21.76 3.49
CA ALA A 931 -46.30 22.67 2.77
C ALA A 931 -45.88 24.12 3.09
N PRO A 932 -45.77 25.01 2.09
CA PRO A 932 -45.34 26.38 2.36
C PRO A 932 -46.31 27.05 3.33
N GLU A 933 -45.81 27.60 4.43
CA GLU A 933 -46.58 28.40 5.39
C GLU A 933 -47.33 29.50 4.65
N LYS A 934 -48.69 29.49 4.74
CA LYS A 934 -49.48 30.64 4.39
C LYS A 934 -49.17 31.70 5.45
N ILE A 935 -48.35 32.68 5.07
CA ILE A 935 -48.16 33.90 5.86
C ILE A 935 -49.54 34.57 6.02
N ALA A 936 -50.05 34.53 7.23
CA ALA A 936 -51.26 35.24 7.58
C ALA A 936 -51.05 36.72 7.42
N GLU A 937 -51.89 37.35 6.58
CA GLU A 937 -51.96 38.79 6.34
C GLU A 937 -52.19 39.55 7.64
N LYS A 938 -51.24 40.40 8.00
CA LYS A 938 -51.56 41.66 8.75
C LYS A 938 -50.90 42.79 7.97
N ASN A 939 -51.74 43.59 7.42
CA ASN A 939 -51.62 44.86 6.76
C ASN A 939 -51.85 44.83 5.25
N GLY A 940 -53.01 45.23 4.87
CA GLY A 940 -53.54 45.40 3.51
C GLY A 940 -52.68 46.25 2.63
N GLN A 941 -52.09 45.59 1.64
CA GLN A 941 -51.85 46.18 0.31
C GLN A 941 -51.70 45.03 -0.68
N GLU A 942 -52.64 44.93 -1.61
CA GLU A 942 -52.64 43.98 -2.74
C GLU A 942 -51.41 44.22 -3.63
N ILE A 943 -50.54 43.16 -3.73
CA ILE A 943 -49.62 43.07 -4.83
C ILE A 943 -50.05 41.87 -5.69
N LYS A 944 -50.62 42.19 -6.86
CA LYS A 944 -50.90 41.18 -7.90
C LYS A 944 -49.61 40.70 -8.51
N LEU A 945 -49.25 39.46 -8.31
CA LEU A 945 -48.24 38.78 -9.07
C LEU A 945 -48.88 37.91 -10.16
N ALA A 946 -48.61 38.22 -11.40
CA ALA A 946 -49.02 37.43 -12.55
C ALA A 946 -48.23 36.10 -12.64
N PRO A 947 -48.81 35.01 -13.15
CA PRO A 947 -48.13 33.74 -13.28
C PRO A 947 -47.07 33.79 -14.43
N LYS A 948 -45.84 33.42 -14.13
CA LYS A 948 -44.86 33.16 -15.16
C LYS A 948 -45.00 31.70 -15.64
N GLU A 949 -45.45 31.57 -16.87
CA GLU A 949 -45.39 30.32 -17.65
C GLU A 949 -43.91 29.89 -17.82
N VAL A 950 -43.62 28.67 -17.46
CA VAL A 950 -42.37 27.97 -17.78
C VAL A 950 -42.55 27.41 -19.19
N LYS A 951 -41.84 27.99 -20.15
CA LYS A 951 -41.70 27.43 -21.51
C LYS A 951 -40.53 26.47 -21.52
N GLU A 952 -40.81 25.23 -21.93
CA GLU A 952 -39.82 24.24 -22.34
C GLU A 952 -38.97 24.79 -23.52
N PRO A 953 -37.63 24.49 -23.58
CA PRO A 953 -36.87 24.82 -24.77
C PRO A 953 -37.00 23.70 -25.81
N ALA A 954 -37.59 24.06 -26.96
CA ALA A 954 -37.62 23.23 -28.16
C ALA A 954 -36.22 23.10 -28.81
N GLU A 955 -35.92 21.89 -29.23
CA GLU A 955 -34.84 21.58 -30.13
C GLU A 955 -34.86 22.45 -31.40
N LYS A 956 -33.73 23.05 -31.73
CA LYS A 956 -33.44 23.48 -33.13
C LYS A 956 -32.01 23.09 -33.50
N ALA A 957 -31.93 22.08 -34.34
CA ALA A 957 -30.77 21.83 -35.18
C ALA A 957 -30.56 23.03 -36.12
N GLY A 958 -29.36 23.55 -36.15
CA GLY A 958 -28.96 24.61 -37.07
C GLY A 958 -27.48 24.40 -37.47
N ALA A 959 -27.29 23.91 -38.69
CA ALA A 959 -26.00 23.87 -39.35
C ALA A 959 -25.43 25.27 -39.52
N VAL A 960 -24.17 25.49 -39.18
CA VAL A 960 -23.43 26.71 -39.61
C VAL A 960 -22.20 26.28 -40.39
N ALA A 961 -22.19 26.80 -41.61
CA ALA A 961 -21.16 26.63 -42.62
C ALA A 961 -19.85 27.34 -42.23
N VAL A 962 -18.77 26.71 -42.66
CA VAL A 962 -17.40 27.20 -42.64
C VAL A 962 -17.28 28.40 -43.60
N GLN A 963 -16.80 29.54 -43.10
CA GLN A 963 -16.10 30.49 -43.95
C GLN A 963 -14.77 30.86 -43.29
N GLY A 964 -13.72 30.49 -44.00
CA GLY A 964 -12.38 30.89 -43.67
C GLY A 964 -12.07 32.32 -44.00
N GLN A 965 -11.19 32.92 -43.21
CA GLN A 965 -10.35 34.00 -43.68
C GLN A 965 -8.99 33.95 -43.01
N ASN A 966 -7.98 33.78 -43.87
CA ASN A 966 -6.57 34.01 -43.60
C ASN A 966 -6.31 35.41 -43.02
N ARG A 967 -5.40 35.50 -42.03
CA ARG A 967 -4.36 36.52 -42.05
C ARG A 967 -3.15 36.09 -41.21
N ALA A 968 -2.01 36.20 -41.89
CA ALA A 968 -0.66 35.92 -41.39
C ALA A 968 -0.05 37.14 -40.67
N LYS A 969 1.03 36.86 -39.89
CA LYS A 969 2.11 37.75 -39.41
C LYS A 969 1.74 38.63 -38.20
N ASP A 970 2.41 38.49 -37.08
CA ASP A 970 3.84 38.68 -36.78
C ASP A 970 4.27 37.81 -35.58
#